data_0db12d3933f66b94faa51c1db40ece1a
#
_entry.id   0db12d3933f66b94faa51c1db40ece1a
#
_cell.length_a   1.000
_cell.length_b   1.000
_cell.length_c   1.000
_cell.angle_alpha   90.00
_cell.angle_beta   90.00
_cell.angle_gamma   90.00
#
_symmetry.space_group_name_H-M   'P 1'
#
loop_
_entity.id
_entity.type
_entity.pdbx_description
1 polymer ?
#
loop_
_entity_poly.entity_id
_entity_poly.type
_entity_poly.pdbx_seq_one_letter_code
_entity_poly.pdbx_strand_id
1 'polypeptide(L)'
;MTFARPLARLTLCLAALSLLPTLAHADDPAPFNLTGPKVSVRVTRNGKTLPIAQVPNLQGGDKLWVHADLPADQSNHLLLVIAFLRGTTNEPPDNWFTKVETWDKKAREGTTVTVPDGAQQALLFLAPETGGDFTSLRSTVKQKPGQFIRADADLNQASFEQQRIERYLAAMKAVTPDDAKAIQDRSTRLSAALGLRAKDDCFKQPVNQQVGCLTQASAPVILGDTQGQNLAQALSSNGGGDLVNQASYTQAAGGGSYSAYVGAIVDVVRLVGNLRSSPDYQYIPGLTFPEGETLNLKLNTPPSFNKPKTVIVVGLPAIQKNVTPQLRAQTPNQVACLLQPNMTLLVTGAPLVFSTSFAHDLALHLDRSAGATDIPLKPDAVSGGLLAQTATEPSGANPAPDGDNIITGTVHGNWGFDTFEGPTLKLQQTDGGSFKVVGDTEAIAGQDKKLQLRGDATGCVQHIALVDRNDHKQDVAFKPANGDTSKNTLDLTVPLKDKQPGDYSLLVQQYGKPGADRIPLTAYNGAIKLGTVKIHAGDAQAVLTGDGVANVASVQIAGQDFTPTGSGDDPNMLHLAAKSGVSPKAGNEATAKLKDGRTLPVQIEAEAARPTLKLLSMKTEATPQQGTLPVTLTGKDEIPLQGKLNLVLQSAQPFDHAQRVQVATVSGGTHTELSFAGNATGGTLTLQDEHTAIATLDPQKAFGDSAFGKLQVRSVAADGTPGDWVPLGTLVRLPQISAVQCVSPATASGAAPGQPAAPGAATAPNCTVQGSKLFLVQAFSATQDFSKPAEVPTGFSDASFTTPAPAGGNTLYLKLRDDPANIATVKLPEPPPPPISAAAAPTAATPAPPSTAAAPSPVQPTPPAPAPSAATASPSAPPPSVAPQQR
;
A
#
# COMPACT_ATOMS: atom_id res chain seq x y z
N MET A 1 -4.90 -38.77 66.69
CA MET A 1 -5.54 -37.47 66.91
C MET A 1 -4.74 -36.40 66.18
N THR A 2 -5.44 -35.64 65.29
CA THR A 2 -4.97 -34.37 64.68
C THR A 2 -3.76 -34.37 63.80
N PHE A 3 -4.01 -34.67 62.53
CA PHE A 3 -3.33 -33.99 61.39
C PHE A 3 -4.22 -34.13 60.13
N ALA A 4 -5.16 -33.20 59.96
CA ALA A 4 -5.96 -33.05 58.74
C ALA A 4 -6.52 -31.61 58.64
N ARG A 5 -5.65 -30.72 58.20
CA ARG A 5 -6.04 -29.37 57.71
C ARG A 5 -4.74 -28.64 57.34
N PRO A 6 -4.25 -28.84 56.07
CA PRO A 6 -4.27 -27.71 55.14
C PRO A 6 -4.42 -28.08 53.64
N LEU A 7 -4.87 -29.34 53.28
CA LEU A 7 -5.05 -29.67 51.86
C LEU A 7 -6.33 -29.15 51.20
N ALA A 8 -7.31 -28.70 51.98
CA ALA A 8 -8.58 -28.23 51.46
C ALA A 8 -8.56 -26.78 50.86
N ARG A 9 -7.51 -25.97 51.15
CA ARG A 9 -7.38 -24.64 50.58
C ARG A 9 -6.58 -24.57 49.27
N LEU A 10 -5.81 -25.59 48.95
CA LEU A 10 -5.07 -25.66 47.68
C LEU A 10 -5.93 -26.21 46.53
N THR A 11 -6.90 -27.09 46.84
CA THR A 11 -7.84 -27.63 45.84
C THR A 11 -8.94 -26.65 45.43
N LEU A 12 -9.27 -25.65 46.29
CA LEU A 12 -10.26 -24.61 45.92
C LEU A 12 -9.67 -23.56 45.00
N CYS A 13 -8.36 -23.29 45.04
CA CYS A 13 -7.72 -22.38 44.12
C CYS A 13 -7.45 -23.00 42.70
N LEU A 14 -7.28 -24.34 42.62
CA LEU A 14 -7.18 -24.98 41.30
C LEU A 14 -8.53 -25.20 40.63
N ALA A 15 -9.62 -25.28 41.35
CA ALA A 15 -10.97 -25.35 40.79
C ALA A 15 -11.52 -23.99 40.33
N ALA A 16 -10.98 -22.88 40.83
CA ALA A 16 -11.37 -21.56 40.36
C ALA A 16 -10.61 -21.12 39.09
N LEU A 17 -9.50 -21.76 38.73
CA LEU A 17 -8.75 -21.48 37.50
C LEU A 17 -9.29 -22.20 36.26
N SER A 18 -10.21 -23.15 36.41
CA SER A 18 -10.84 -23.94 35.34
C SER A 18 -12.17 -23.34 34.85
N LEU A 19 -12.59 -22.19 35.38
CA LEU A 19 -13.79 -21.42 34.97
C LEU A 19 -13.47 -20.09 34.26
N LEU A 20 -12.28 -19.99 33.64
CA LEU A 20 -12.09 -19.01 32.59
C LEU A 20 -12.99 -19.44 31.43
N PRO A 21 -13.97 -18.62 30.99
CA PRO A 21 -14.66 -18.91 29.76
C PRO A 21 -13.55 -18.94 28.68
N THR A 22 -13.34 -20.07 28.07
CA THR A 22 -12.70 -20.12 26.77
C THR A 22 -13.45 -19.12 25.93
N LEU A 23 -12.82 -18.00 25.60
CA LEU A 23 -13.26 -17.13 24.52
C LEU A 23 -13.40 -18.08 23.33
N ALA A 24 -14.61 -18.54 23.07
CA ALA A 24 -14.95 -19.21 21.85
C ALA A 24 -14.60 -18.21 20.76
N HIS A 25 -13.45 -18.38 20.14
CA HIS A 25 -13.19 -17.81 18.83
C HIS A 25 -14.37 -18.33 18.01
N ALA A 26 -15.17 -17.41 17.48
CA ALA A 26 -16.14 -17.77 16.47
C ALA A 26 -15.29 -18.36 15.34
N ASP A 27 -15.32 -19.68 15.18
CA ASP A 27 -14.66 -20.34 14.07
C ASP A 27 -15.17 -19.67 12.81
N ASP A 28 -14.22 -19.27 11.95
CA ASP A 28 -14.56 -18.78 10.61
C ASP A 28 -15.49 -19.82 9.96
N PRO A 29 -16.60 -19.41 9.32
CA PRO A 29 -17.55 -20.33 8.74
C PRO A 29 -16.82 -21.26 7.77
N ALA A 30 -17.06 -22.55 7.90
CA ALA A 30 -16.41 -23.56 7.09
C ALA A 30 -16.64 -23.25 5.59
N PRO A 31 -15.58 -23.28 4.76
CA PRO A 31 -15.69 -22.92 3.34
C PRO A 31 -16.57 -23.94 2.59
N PHE A 32 -17.30 -23.47 1.56
CA PHE A 32 -18.11 -24.32 0.68
C PHE A 32 -17.22 -25.07 -0.33
N ASN A 33 -16.46 -26.05 0.13
CA ASN A 33 -15.50 -26.82 -0.67
C ASN A 33 -15.84 -28.30 -0.81
N LEU A 34 -16.86 -28.78 -0.10
CA LEU A 34 -17.29 -30.18 -0.19
C LEU A 34 -18.20 -30.37 -1.39
N THR A 35 -17.90 -31.36 -2.22
CA THR A 35 -18.76 -31.74 -3.36
C THR A 35 -20.03 -32.39 -2.85
N GLY A 36 -21.18 -31.81 -3.19
CA GLY A 36 -22.50 -32.38 -2.92
C GLY A 36 -23.00 -33.26 -4.07
N PRO A 37 -24.22 -33.82 -3.91
CA PRO A 37 -24.89 -34.58 -4.96
C PRO A 37 -25.11 -33.68 -6.20
N LYS A 38 -25.08 -34.29 -7.38
CA LYS A 38 -25.42 -33.61 -8.65
C LYS A 38 -26.89 -33.74 -8.95
N VAL A 39 -27.51 -32.68 -9.36
CA VAL A 39 -28.92 -32.62 -9.80
C VAL A 39 -28.99 -31.98 -11.19
N SER A 40 -29.56 -32.74 -12.14
CA SER A 40 -29.80 -32.23 -13.49
C SER A 40 -31.17 -31.56 -13.56
N VAL A 41 -31.22 -30.36 -14.14
CA VAL A 41 -32.44 -29.58 -14.27
C VAL A 41 -32.52 -28.98 -15.67
N ARG A 42 -33.63 -29.17 -16.33
CA ARG A 42 -34.01 -28.51 -17.61
C ARG A 42 -35.30 -27.77 -17.41
N VAL A 43 -35.40 -26.63 -18.05
CA VAL A 43 -36.61 -25.78 -18.00
C VAL A 43 -37.20 -25.67 -19.39
N THR A 44 -38.47 -25.94 -19.52
CA THR A 44 -39.19 -25.77 -20.76
C THR A 44 -40.22 -24.66 -20.60
N ARG A 45 -40.16 -23.66 -21.47
CA ARG A 45 -41.07 -22.52 -21.56
C ARG A 45 -41.53 -22.34 -23.01
N ASN A 46 -42.81 -22.32 -23.23
CA ASN A 46 -43.40 -22.14 -24.58
C ASN A 46 -42.84 -23.10 -25.65
N GLY A 47 -42.59 -24.35 -25.27
CA GLY A 47 -42.02 -25.36 -26.15
C GLY A 47 -40.50 -25.33 -26.36
N LYS A 48 -39.77 -24.27 -25.93
CA LYS A 48 -38.33 -24.21 -25.95
C LYS A 48 -37.76 -24.78 -24.64
N THR A 49 -36.76 -25.61 -24.69
CA THR A 49 -36.11 -26.20 -23.53
C THR A 49 -34.66 -25.65 -23.38
N LEU A 50 -34.31 -25.17 -22.20
CA LEU A 50 -32.97 -24.71 -21.87
C LEU A 50 -32.42 -25.49 -20.68
N PRO A 51 -31.10 -25.71 -20.62
CA PRO A 51 -30.43 -26.20 -19.43
C PRO A 51 -30.49 -25.15 -18.34
N ILE A 52 -30.51 -25.59 -17.07
CA ILE A 52 -30.64 -24.67 -15.93
C ILE A 52 -29.53 -23.61 -15.87
N ALA A 53 -28.33 -23.89 -16.34
CA ALA A 53 -27.22 -22.94 -16.40
C ALA A 53 -27.53 -21.73 -17.29
N GLN A 54 -28.49 -21.81 -18.18
CA GLN A 54 -28.92 -20.73 -19.06
C GLN A 54 -30.20 -20.03 -18.58
N VAL A 55 -30.77 -20.44 -17.44
CA VAL A 55 -32.05 -19.91 -16.95
C VAL A 55 -31.84 -18.99 -15.77
N PRO A 56 -31.91 -17.64 -15.97
CA PRO A 56 -31.71 -16.68 -14.88
C PRO A 56 -32.90 -16.63 -13.93
N ASN A 57 -34.09 -16.92 -14.39
CA ASN A 57 -35.33 -16.90 -13.60
C ASN A 57 -36.38 -17.86 -14.18
N LEU A 58 -37.27 -18.35 -13.30
CA LEU A 58 -38.45 -19.13 -13.64
C LEU A 58 -39.68 -18.24 -13.80
N GLN A 59 -40.72 -18.78 -14.42
CA GLN A 59 -42.03 -18.14 -14.52
C GLN A 59 -43.13 -19.18 -14.27
N GLY A 60 -44.32 -18.69 -13.87
CA GLY A 60 -45.50 -19.54 -13.77
C GLY A 60 -45.79 -20.25 -15.12
N GLY A 61 -46.09 -21.54 -15.05
CA GLY A 61 -46.31 -22.38 -16.24
C GLY A 61 -45.03 -23.05 -16.80
N ASP A 62 -43.80 -22.67 -16.34
CA ASP A 62 -42.57 -23.38 -16.73
C ASP A 62 -42.65 -24.85 -16.33
N LYS A 63 -42.12 -25.73 -17.18
CA LYS A 63 -41.97 -27.15 -16.86
C LYS A 63 -40.50 -27.41 -16.50
N LEU A 64 -40.28 -27.81 -15.23
CA LEU A 64 -38.95 -28.22 -14.72
C LEU A 64 -38.86 -29.73 -14.82
N TRP A 65 -37.96 -30.24 -15.64
CA TRP A 65 -37.51 -31.63 -15.58
C TRP A 65 -36.34 -31.70 -14.63
N VAL A 66 -36.48 -32.52 -13.60
CA VAL A 66 -35.45 -32.66 -12.52
C VAL A 66 -35.05 -34.11 -12.40
N HIS A 67 -33.74 -34.34 -12.34
CA HIS A 67 -33.14 -35.66 -12.17
C HIS A 67 -31.98 -35.58 -11.18
N ALA A 68 -31.98 -36.39 -10.14
CA ALA A 68 -30.83 -36.55 -9.21
C ALA A 68 -29.89 -37.63 -9.76
N ASP A 69 -28.64 -37.26 -10.05
CA ASP A 69 -27.60 -38.16 -10.51
C ASP A 69 -27.01 -38.93 -9.32
N LEU A 70 -27.72 -39.98 -8.94
CA LEU A 70 -27.37 -40.81 -7.79
C LEU A 70 -27.18 -42.26 -8.25
N PRO A 71 -26.26 -43.04 -7.60
CA PRO A 71 -26.04 -44.45 -7.89
C PRO A 71 -27.34 -45.25 -7.75
N ALA A 72 -27.49 -46.30 -8.57
CA ALA A 72 -28.66 -47.15 -8.52
C ALA A 72 -28.74 -48.00 -7.24
N ASP A 73 -27.59 -48.27 -6.64
CA ASP A 73 -27.39 -49.07 -5.43
C ASP A 73 -27.18 -48.19 -4.20
N GLN A 74 -28.03 -47.20 -4.01
CA GLN A 74 -27.94 -46.29 -2.87
C GLN A 74 -28.02 -47.01 -1.56
N SER A 75 -26.98 -46.97 -0.74
CA SER A 75 -26.99 -47.53 0.62
C SER A 75 -27.89 -46.72 1.57
N ASN A 76 -28.06 -45.45 1.29
CA ASN A 76 -29.01 -44.54 1.93
C ASN A 76 -29.87 -43.87 0.85
N HIS A 77 -31.17 -44.16 0.87
CA HIS A 77 -32.09 -43.52 -0.08
C HIS A 77 -32.23 -42.06 0.19
N LEU A 78 -32.05 -41.22 -0.84
CA LEU A 78 -32.25 -39.75 -0.81
C LEU A 78 -33.59 -39.41 -1.42
N LEU A 79 -34.40 -38.66 -0.69
CA LEU A 79 -35.64 -38.11 -1.13
C LEU A 79 -35.35 -36.73 -1.74
N LEU A 80 -35.77 -36.50 -2.98
CA LEU A 80 -35.73 -35.20 -3.60
C LEU A 80 -37.13 -34.56 -3.46
N VAL A 81 -37.20 -33.35 -2.90
CA VAL A 81 -38.44 -32.61 -2.75
C VAL A 81 -38.31 -31.25 -3.44
N ILE A 82 -39.23 -30.98 -4.34
CA ILE A 82 -39.36 -29.66 -5.02
C ILE A 82 -40.49 -28.93 -4.32
N ALA A 83 -40.26 -27.74 -3.81
CA ALA A 83 -41.25 -26.90 -3.14
C ALA A 83 -41.33 -25.53 -3.78
N PHE A 84 -42.54 -25.08 -4.04
CA PHE A 84 -42.82 -23.72 -4.49
C PHE A 84 -43.41 -22.92 -3.33
N LEU A 85 -43.02 -21.65 -3.20
CA LEU A 85 -43.42 -20.77 -2.13
C LEU A 85 -44.12 -19.53 -2.65
N ARG A 86 -45.09 -19.01 -1.89
CA ARG A 86 -45.98 -17.91 -2.28
C ARG A 86 -45.71 -16.61 -1.54
N GLY A 87 -44.58 -16.39 -1.00
CA GLY A 87 -44.30 -15.20 -0.21
C GLY A 87 -44.02 -15.51 1.27
N THR A 88 -43.59 -14.49 1.99
CA THR A 88 -42.99 -14.64 3.34
C THR A 88 -44.02 -15.03 4.42
N THR A 89 -45.28 -14.69 4.24
CA THR A 89 -46.36 -14.89 5.22
C THR A 89 -47.44 -15.86 4.79
N ASN A 90 -47.49 -16.19 3.47
CA ASN A 90 -48.56 -17.01 2.90
C ASN A 90 -48.14 -18.47 2.86
N GLU A 91 -48.93 -19.31 3.51
CA GLU A 91 -48.70 -20.76 3.49
C GLU A 91 -48.88 -21.32 2.06
N PRO A 92 -47.86 -22.06 1.55
CA PRO A 92 -47.98 -22.68 0.24
C PRO A 92 -48.99 -23.85 0.27
N PRO A 93 -49.80 -24.04 -0.81
CA PRO A 93 -50.68 -25.17 -0.94
C PRO A 93 -49.95 -26.51 -0.93
N ASP A 94 -50.61 -27.57 -0.46
CA ASP A 94 -50.02 -28.91 -0.37
C ASP A 94 -49.54 -29.48 -1.71
N ASN A 95 -50.23 -29.17 -2.80
CA ASN A 95 -49.88 -29.62 -4.16
C ASN A 95 -48.67 -28.84 -4.76
N TRP A 96 -48.11 -27.86 -4.05
CA TRP A 96 -46.88 -27.18 -4.44
C TRP A 96 -45.59 -27.87 -3.96
N PHE A 97 -45.78 -29.02 -3.31
CA PHE A 97 -44.71 -29.91 -2.87
C PHE A 97 -44.71 -31.19 -3.69
N THR A 98 -43.68 -31.42 -4.45
CA THR A 98 -43.49 -32.67 -5.20
C THR A 98 -42.41 -33.50 -4.57
N LYS A 99 -42.77 -34.72 -4.16
CA LYS A 99 -41.85 -35.71 -3.66
C LYS A 99 -41.37 -36.60 -4.79
N VAL A 100 -40.06 -36.84 -4.86
CA VAL A 100 -39.42 -37.71 -5.84
C VAL A 100 -38.57 -38.70 -5.11
N GLU A 101 -38.92 -39.94 -5.20
CA GLU A 101 -38.19 -41.08 -4.61
C GLU A 101 -37.09 -41.50 -5.59
N THR A 102 -35.83 -41.04 -5.35
CA THR A 102 -34.74 -41.18 -6.33
C THR A 102 -34.33 -42.63 -6.62
N TRP A 103 -34.70 -43.56 -5.77
CA TRP A 103 -34.53 -45.01 -5.97
C TRP A 103 -35.60 -45.67 -6.83
N ASP A 104 -36.76 -45.01 -7.05
CA ASP A 104 -37.79 -45.53 -7.94
C ASP A 104 -37.32 -45.47 -9.41
N LYS A 105 -37.61 -46.59 -10.14
CA LYS A 105 -37.23 -46.72 -11.55
C LYS A 105 -37.76 -45.57 -12.40
N LYS A 106 -39.00 -45.12 -12.19
CA LYS A 106 -39.63 -44.00 -12.94
C LYS A 106 -38.97 -42.68 -12.61
N ALA A 107 -38.54 -42.46 -11.34
CA ALA A 107 -37.91 -41.27 -10.92
C ALA A 107 -36.46 -41.14 -11.47
N ARG A 108 -35.81 -42.25 -11.81
CA ARG A 108 -34.48 -42.23 -12.46
C ARG A 108 -34.49 -41.75 -13.88
N GLU A 109 -35.68 -41.74 -14.56
CA GLU A 109 -35.86 -41.13 -15.90
C GLU A 109 -36.04 -39.62 -15.80
N GLY A 110 -36.12 -39.06 -14.59
CA GLY A 110 -36.39 -37.66 -14.27
C GLY A 110 -37.89 -37.40 -14.07
N THR A 111 -38.18 -36.39 -13.28
CA THR A 111 -39.53 -36.00 -12.93
C THR A 111 -39.79 -34.58 -13.45
N THR A 112 -40.94 -34.42 -14.14
CA THR A 112 -41.35 -33.10 -14.63
C THR A 112 -42.39 -32.49 -13.69
N VAL A 113 -42.11 -31.24 -13.25
CA VAL A 113 -42.96 -30.47 -12.36
C VAL A 113 -43.29 -29.12 -13.05
N THR A 114 -44.53 -28.67 -12.96
CA THR A 114 -44.92 -27.36 -13.48
C THR A 114 -44.84 -26.31 -12.39
N VAL A 115 -44.22 -25.16 -12.68
CA VAL A 115 -44.17 -23.99 -11.77
C VAL A 115 -45.60 -23.45 -11.63
N PRO A 116 -46.13 -23.41 -10.38
CA PRO A 116 -47.52 -22.94 -10.18
C PRO A 116 -47.62 -21.42 -10.41
N ASP A 117 -48.78 -21.00 -10.87
CA ASP A 117 -49.12 -19.58 -10.96
C ASP A 117 -49.15 -18.94 -9.57
N GLY A 118 -48.51 -17.76 -9.41
CA GLY A 118 -48.43 -17.05 -8.16
C GLY A 118 -47.31 -17.56 -7.20
N ALA A 119 -46.52 -18.56 -7.58
CA ALA A 119 -45.28 -18.91 -6.89
C ALA A 119 -44.22 -17.80 -7.11
N GLN A 120 -43.42 -17.56 -6.09
CA GLN A 120 -42.37 -16.54 -6.09
C GLN A 120 -40.96 -17.12 -5.96
N GLN A 121 -40.86 -18.26 -5.27
CA GLN A 121 -39.60 -18.95 -5.07
C GLN A 121 -39.74 -20.45 -5.27
N ALA A 122 -38.65 -21.09 -5.68
CA ALA A 122 -38.57 -22.53 -5.85
C ALA A 122 -37.36 -23.07 -5.11
N LEU A 123 -37.55 -24.05 -4.23
CA LEU A 123 -36.52 -24.71 -3.46
C LEU A 123 -36.48 -26.18 -3.79
N LEU A 124 -35.28 -26.70 -3.73
CA LEU A 124 -35.02 -28.12 -3.85
C LEU A 124 -34.40 -28.62 -2.56
N PHE A 125 -34.95 -29.68 -2.01
CA PHE A 125 -34.45 -30.33 -0.82
C PHE A 125 -33.96 -31.74 -1.17
N LEU A 126 -32.80 -32.11 -0.64
CA LEU A 126 -32.30 -33.50 -0.64
C LEU A 126 -32.27 -33.96 0.80
N ALA A 127 -33.14 -34.89 1.12
CA ALA A 127 -33.32 -35.42 2.47
C ALA A 127 -33.15 -36.96 2.47
N PRO A 128 -32.56 -37.54 3.51
CA PRO A 128 -32.51 -38.99 3.63
C PRO A 128 -33.92 -39.57 3.89
N GLU A 129 -34.25 -40.66 3.20
CA GLU A 129 -35.50 -41.39 3.44
C GLU A 129 -35.51 -42.00 4.83
N THR A 130 -36.57 -41.78 5.57
CA THR A 130 -36.71 -42.34 6.92
C THR A 130 -38.17 -42.42 7.40
N GLY A 131 -39.10 -42.71 6.54
CA GLY A 131 -40.50 -42.97 6.93
C GLY A 131 -41.20 -41.80 7.62
N GLY A 132 -42.05 -41.04 6.88
CA GLY A 132 -42.79 -39.92 7.41
C GLY A 132 -42.12 -38.55 7.20
N ASP A 133 -40.90 -38.50 6.75
CA ASP A 133 -40.04 -37.31 6.66
C ASP A 133 -40.56 -36.28 5.69
N PHE A 134 -41.18 -36.66 4.58
CA PHE A 134 -41.80 -35.72 3.66
C PHE A 134 -42.87 -34.87 4.33
N THR A 135 -43.73 -35.47 5.18
CA THR A 135 -44.76 -34.74 5.91
C THR A 135 -44.19 -33.75 6.89
N SER A 136 -43.15 -34.12 7.61
CA SER A 136 -42.41 -33.24 8.53
C SER A 136 -41.73 -32.07 7.80
N LEU A 137 -41.02 -32.34 6.69
CA LEU A 137 -40.38 -31.34 5.87
C LEU A 137 -41.44 -30.35 5.32
N ARG A 138 -42.53 -30.89 4.71
CA ARG A 138 -43.62 -30.04 4.16
C ARG A 138 -44.26 -29.18 5.24
N SER A 139 -44.53 -29.73 6.42
CA SER A 139 -45.11 -29.01 7.55
C SER A 139 -44.18 -27.88 8.01
N THR A 140 -42.88 -28.13 8.09
CA THR A 140 -41.89 -27.13 8.50
C THR A 140 -41.85 -25.98 7.49
N VAL A 141 -41.79 -26.26 6.19
CA VAL A 141 -41.74 -25.25 5.15
C VAL A 141 -43.04 -24.43 5.13
N LYS A 142 -44.15 -25.07 5.33
CA LYS A 142 -45.50 -24.39 5.41
C LYS A 142 -45.60 -23.48 6.63
N GLN A 143 -45.09 -23.87 7.77
CA GLN A 143 -45.16 -23.10 9.00
C GLN A 143 -44.20 -21.87 9.00
N LYS A 144 -43.09 -21.94 8.24
CA LYS A 144 -42.07 -20.92 8.23
C LYS A 144 -41.63 -20.50 6.83
N PRO A 145 -42.58 -20.19 5.90
CA PRO A 145 -42.24 -19.94 4.49
C PRO A 145 -41.28 -18.76 4.31
N GLY A 146 -41.40 -17.70 5.13
CA GLY A 146 -40.55 -16.54 5.04
C GLY A 146 -39.07 -16.79 5.37
N GLN A 147 -38.77 -17.82 6.17
CA GLN A 147 -37.38 -18.21 6.44
C GLN A 147 -36.77 -18.90 5.23
N PHE A 148 -37.52 -19.77 4.59
CA PHE A 148 -37.07 -20.49 3.38
C PHE A 148 -36.96 -19.57 2.17
N ILE A 149 -37.82 -18.57 2.02
CA ILE A 149 -37.73 -17.56 0.96
C ILE A 149 -36.46 -16.72 1.12
N ARG A 150 -36.14 -16.31 2.36
CA ARG A 150 -34.86 -15.60 2.61
C ARG A 150 -33.67 -16.50 2.35
N ALA A 151 -33.72 -17.76 2.82
CA ALA A 151 -32.65 -18.71 2.56
C ALA A 151 -32.41 -18.94 1.07
N ASP A 152 -33.46 -19.01 0.26
CA ASP A 152 -33.36 -19.16 -1.20
C ASP A 152 -32.71 -17.94 -1.86
N ALA A 153 -33.15 -16.72 -1.50
CA ALA A 153 -32.58 -15.49 -2.04
C ALA A 153 -31.08 -15.39 -1.67
N ASP A 154 -30.72 -15.65 -0.41
CA ASP A 154 -29.35 -15.58 0.08
C ASP A 154 -28.47 -16.69 -0.56
N LEU A 155 -29.01 -17.90 -0.78
CA LEU A 155 -28.32 -19.00 -1.47
C LEU A 155 -28.02 -18.65 -2.93
N ASN A 156 -28.98 -18.11 -3.63
CA ASN A 156 -28.80 -17.69 -5.03
C ASN A 156 -27.76 -16.56 -5.13
N GLN A 157 -27.86 -15.55 -4.26
CA GLN A 157 -26.88 -14.47 -4.22
C GLN A 157 -25.47 -15.00 -3.91
N ALA A 158 -25.31 -15.79 -2.85
CA ALA A 158 -24.04 -16.36 -2.48
C ALA A 158 -23.44 -17.24 -3.59
N SER A 159 -24.28 -18.00 -4.31
CA SER A 159 -23.84 -18.82 -5.44
C SER A 159 -23.29 -17.96 -6.59
N PHE A 160 -23.94 -16.84 -6.94
CA PHE A 160 -23.45 -15.93 -7.98
C PHE A 160 -22.17 -15.20 -7.55
N GLU A 161 -22.09 -14.77 -6.32
CA GLU A 161 -20.89 -14.13 -5.79
C GLU A 161 -19.70 -15.10 -5.78
N GLN A 162 -19.91 -16.31 -5.34
CA GLN A 162 -18.88 -17.35 -5.34
C GLN A 162 -18.40 -17.67 -6.77
N GLN A 163 -19.30 -17.80 -7.73
CA GLN A 163 -18.93 -18.02 -9.13
C GLN A 163 -18.05 -16.90 -9.68
N ARG A 164 -18.38 -15.65 -9.39
CA ARG A 164 -17.59 -14.48 -9.80
C ARG A 164 -16.18 -14.53 -9.19
N ILE A 165 -16.09 -14.78 -7.89
CA ILE A 165 -14.81 -14.91 -7.16
C ILE A 165 -13.98 -16.07 -7.68
N GLU A 166 -14.58 -17.24 -7.88
CA GLU A 166 -13.86 -18.42 -8.41
C GLU A 166 -13.31 -18.19 -9.81
N ARG A 167 -14.07 -17.52 -10.68
CA ARG A 167 -13.58 -17.12 -12.00
C ARG A 167 -12.38 -16.18 -11.91
N TYR A 168 -12.45 -15.19 -11.03
CA TYR A 168 -11.33 -14.28 -10.80
C TYR A 168 -10.09 -15.04 -10.29
N LEU A 169 -10.24 -15.87 -9.25
CA LEU A 169 -9.13 -16.62 -8.66
C LEU A 169 -8.49 -17.59 -9.66
N ALA A 170 -9.30 -18.31 -10.43
CA ALA A 170 -8.82 -19.22 -11.46
C ALA A 170 -8.00 -18.48 -12.54
N ALA A 171 -8.51 -17.34 -13.01
CA ALA A 171 -7.82 -16.53 -14.02
C ALA A 171 -6.53 -15.90 -13.49
N MET A 172 -6.50 -15.46 -12.23
CA MET A 172 -5.30 -14.88 -11.62
C MET A 172 -4.20 -15.92 -11.35
N LYS A 173 -4.56 -17.15 -10.96
CA LYS A 173 -3.58 -18.25 -10.80
C LYS A 173 -2.87 -18.64 -12.11
N ALA A 174 -3.44 -18.31 -13.26
CA ALA A 174 -2.84 -18.57 -14.57
C ALA A 174 -1.89 -17.46 -15.05
N VAL A 175 -1.63 -16.42 -14.25
CA VAL A 175 -0.70 -15.33 -14.58
C VAL A 175 0.72 -15.70 -14.16
N THR A 176 1.68 -15.37 -14.98
CA THR A 176 3.12 -15.49 -14.65
C THR A 176 3.45 -14.55 -13.48
N PRO A 177 4.04 -15.04 -12.38
CA PRO A 177 4.18 -14.26 -11.14
C PRO A 177 5.28 -13.19 -11.17
N ASP A 178 6.00 -13.03 -12.27
CA ASP A 178 7.19 -12.16 -12.41
C ASP A 178 6.91 -10.87 -13.21
N ASP A 179 5.70 -10.72 -13.77
CA ASP A 179 5.31 -9.54 -14.53
C ASP A 179 4.24 -8.73 -13.78
N ALA A 180 4.69 -7.69 -13.07
CA ALA A 180 3.82 -6.80 -12.29
C ALA A 180 2.74 -6.11 -13.14
N LYS A 181 3.10 -5.72 -14.38
CA LYS A 181 2.16 -5.06 -15.28
C LYS A 181 1.08 -6.02 -15.77
N ALA A 182 1.46 -7.23 -16.17
CA ALA A 182 0.51 -8.26 -16.58
C ALA A 182 -0.43 -8.66 -15.44
N ILE A 183 0.07 -8.76 -14.20
CA ILE A 183 -0.74 -9.03 -13.01
C ILE A 183 -1.78 -7.92 -12.80
N GLN A 184 -1.35 -6.66 -12.80
CA GLN A 184 -2.21 -5.51 -12.59
C GLN A 184 -3.24 -5.34 -13.71
N ASP A 185 -2.83 -5.43 -14.97
CA ASP A 185 -3.70 -5.29 -16.14
C ASP A 185 -4.77 -6.38 -16.18
N ARG A 186 -4.39 -7.64 -15.88
CA ARG A 186 -5.33 -8.76 -15.82
C ARG A 186 -6.31 -8.60 -14.66
N SER A 187 -5.82 -8.28 -13.47
CA SER A 187 -6.67 -8.07 -12.30
C SER A 187 -7.68 -6.93 -12.53
N THR A 188 -7.26 -5.83 -13.14
CA THR A 188 -8.11 -4.68 -13.46
C THR A 188 -9.23 -5.08 -14.43
N ARG A 189 -8.91 -5.79 -15.52
CA ARG A 189 -9.91 -6.27 -16.49
C ARG A 189 -10.90 -7.25 -15.88
N LEU A 190 -10.39 -8.24 -15.14
CA LEU A 190 -11.25 -9.22 -14.44
C LEU A 190 -12.16 -8.54 -13.42
N SER A 191 -11.61 -7.61 -12.63
CA SER A 191 -12.39 -6.88 -11.64
C SER A 191 -13.52 -6.07 -12.27
N ALA A 192 -13.24 -5.37 -13.38
CA ALA A 192 -14.24 -4.62 -14.11
C ALA A 192 -15.33 -5.52 -14.72
N ALA A 193 -14.94 -6.63 -15.38
CA ALA A 193 -15.89 -7.56 -16.01
C ALA A 193 -16.76 -8.29 -14.98
N LEU A 194 -16.18 -8.72 -13.87
CA LEU A 194 -16.87 -9.49 -12.83
C LEU A 194 -17.52 -8.62 -11.75
N GLY A 195 -17.38 -7.28 -11.80
CA GLY A 195 -17.88 -6.35 -10.78
C GLY A 195 -17.23 -6.57 -9.42
N LEU A 196 -15.92 -6.80 -9.39
CA LEU A 196 -15.12 -7.02 -8.18
C LEU A 196 -14.16 -5.85 -7.96
N ARG A 197 -13.65 -5.73 -6.74
CA ARG A 197 -12.51 -4.86 -6.42
C ARG A 197 -11.37 -5.70 -5.90
N ALA A 198 -10.23 -5.62 -6.54
CA ALA A 198 -9.00 -6.19 -6.03
C ALA A 198 -8.49 -5.36 -4.86
N LYS A 199 -7.76 -5.99 -3.94
CA LYS A 199 -7.13 -5.30 -2.82
C LYS A 199 -5.86 -4.60 -3.31
N ASP A 200 -5.87 -3.26 -3.35
CA ASP A 200 -4.76 -2.45 -3.87
C ASP A 200 -3.43 -2.70 -3.13
N ASP A 201 -3.49 -3.08 -1.87
CA ASP A 201 -2.29 -3.40 -1.07
C ASP A 201 -1.50 -4.61 -1.61
N CYS A 202 -2.15 -5.52 -2.33
CA CYS A 202 -1.46 -6.63 -2.97
C CYS A 202 -0.49 -6.17 -4.06
N PHE A 203 -0.80 -5.07 -4.77
CA PHE A 203 0.08 -4.52 -5.81
C PHE A 203 1.29 -3.78 -5.25
N LYS A 204 1.29 -3.45 -3.95
CA LYS A 204 2.44 -2.85 -3.25
C LYS A 204 3.47 -3.88 -2.81
N GLN A 205 3.13 -5.16 -2.84
CA GLN A 205 4.04 -6.26 -2.47
C GLN A 205 5.06 -6.56 -3.57
N PRO A 206 6.17 -7.26 -3.24
CA PRO A 206 7.09 -7.79 -4.25
C PRO A 206 6.34 -8.61 -5.31
N VAL A 207 6.75 -8.49 -6.58
CA VAL A 207 6.00 -9.02 -7.73
C VAL A 207 5.66 -10.50 -7.59
N ASN A 208 6.60 -11.31 -7.12
CA ASN A 208 6.43 -12.75 -6.88
C ASN A 208 5.40 -13.09 -5.79
N GLN A 209 5.00 -12.13 -4.95
CA GLN A 209 3.99 -12.30 -3.89
C GLN A 209 2.61 -11.75 -4.27
N GLN A 210 2.52 -10.91 -5.31
CA GLN A 210 1.28 -10.25 -5.71
C GLN A 210 0.18 -11.24 -6.07
N VAL A 211 0.47 -12.24 -6.91
CA VAL A 211 -0.49 -13.27 -7.29
C VAL A 211 -0.94 -14.08 -6.05
N GLY A 212 0.01 -14.46 -5.19
CA GLY A 212 -0.31 -15.13 -3.94
C GLY A 212 -1.25 -14.32 -3.05
N CYS A 213 -0.97 -13.02 -2.87
CA CYS A 213 -1.83 -12.11 -2.12
C CYS A 213 -3.23 -11.99 -2.74
N LEU A 214 -3.33 -11.83 -4.06
CA LEU A 214 -4.60 -11.69 -4.79
C LEU A 214 -5.43 -12.99 -4.83
N THR A 215 -4.83 -14.13 -4.57
CA THR A 215 -5.49 -15.46 -4.64
C THR A 215 -5.64 -16.15 -3.28
N GLN A 216 -5.24 -15.53 -2.19
CA GLN A 216 -5.46 -16.08 -0.84
C GLN A 216 -6.95 -16.19 -0.52
N ALA A 217 -7.35 -17.31 0.05
CA ALA A 217 -8.75 -17.61 0.37
C ALA A 217 -9.39 -16.64 1.39
N SER A 218 -8.57 -15.94 2.17
CA SER A 218 -9.06 -15.12 3.29
C SER A 218 -9.33 -13.67 2.93
N ALA A 219 -9.15 -13.26 1.63
CA ALA A 219 -9.34 -11.90 1.56
C ALA A 219 -9.41 -10.93 0.44
N PRO A 220 -8.77 -10.96 -0.67
CA PRO A 220 -8.49 -9.67 -1.30
C PRO A 220 -9.51 -9.19 -2.32
N VAL A 221 -10.56 -9.95 -2.56
CA VAL A 221 -11.57 -9.58 -3.56
C VAL A 221 -12.80 -9.07 -2.85
N ILE A 222 -13.03 -7.76 -2.93
CA ILE A 222 -14.22 -7.10 -2.40
C ILE A 222 -15.22 -6.95 -3.54
N LEU A 223 -16.47 -7.35 -3.30
CA LEU A 223 -17.55 -7.10 -4.24
C LEU A 223 -17.80 -5.59 -4.35
N GLY A 224 -17.82 -5.06 -5.57
CA GLY A 224 -18.13 -3.65 -5.81
C GLY A 224 -19.60 -3.35 -5.50
N ASP A 225 -19.83 -2.45 -4.54
CA ASP A 225 -21.10 -2.25 -3.84
C ASP A 225 -22.32 -1.83 -4.69
N THR A 226 -22.20 -1.54 -5.97
CA THR A 226 -23.28 -0.84 -6.64
C THR A 226 -24.01 -1.64 -7.74
N GLN A 227 -23.43 -2.71 -8.26
CA GLN A 227 -24.05 -3.42 -9.38
C GLN A 227 -24.45 -4.88 -9.09
N GLY A 228 -23.75 -5.55 -8.18
CA GLY A 228 -24.10 -6.90 -7.76
C GLY A 228 -25.37 -6.93 -6.91
N GLN A 229 -25.52 -5.96 -6.00
CA GLN A 229 -26.72 -5.82 -5.16
C GLN A 229 -27.95 -5.43 -5.97
N ASN A 230 -27.83 -4.53 -6.95
CA ASN A 230 -28.94 -4.13 -7.79
C ASN A 230 -29.44 -5.25 -8.72
N LEU A 231 -28.57 -6.18 -9.11
CA LEU A 231 -28.96 -7.26 -10.00
C LEU A 231 -29.49 -8.49 -9.23
N ALA A 232 -28.88 -8.83 -8.08
CA ALA A 232 -29.46 -9.80 -7.16
C ALA A 232 -30.78 -9.28 -6.59
N GLN A 233 -30.88 -7.98 -6.28
CA GLN A 233 -32.09 -7.31 -5.88
C GLN A 233 -33.11 -7.19 -7.03
N ALA A 234 -32.66 -6.92 -8.27
CA ALA A 234 -33.54 -6.96 -9.46
C ALA A 234 -34.01 -8.38 -9.78
N LEU A 235 -33.20 -9.39 -9.49
CA LEU A 235 -33.60 -10.80 -9.64
C LEU A 235 -34.40 -11.32 -8.42
N SER A 236 -34.32 -10.67 -7.26
CA SER A 236 -35.02 -11.06 -6.02
C SER A 236 -36.06 -10.08 -5.54
N SER A 237 -36.28 -8.93 -6.25
CA SER A 237 -37.13 -7.86 -5.76
C SER A 237 -38.63 -8.13 -6.00
N ASN A 238 -39.19 -8.82 -5.04
CA ASN A 238 -40.55 -8.56 -4.62
C ASN A 238 -40.63 -8.38 -3.11
N GLY A 239 -40.28 -7.20 -2.64
CA GLY A 239 -40.83 -6.63 -1.42
C GLY A 239 -40.21 -7.02 -0.07
N GLY A 240 -39.06 -7.66 0.01
CA GLY A 240 -38.47 -8.07 1.31
C GLY A 240 -37.02 -7.64 1.55
N GLY A 241 -36.35 -7.05 0.58
CA GLY A 241 -34.90 -6.82 0.62
C GLY A 241 -34.38 -5.70 1.52
N ASP A 242 -35.21 -4.71 1.84
CA ASP A 242 -34.73 -3.50 2.54
C ASP A 242 -34.38 -3.71 4.02
N LEU A 243 -34.98 -4.69 4.68
CA LEU A 243 -34.74 -4.94 6.09
C LEU A 243 -33.47 -5.79 6.34
N VAL A 244 -33.10 -6.63 5.40
CA VAL A 244 -31.91 -7.50 5.50
C VAL A 244 -30.63 -6.70 5.21
N ASN A 245 -30.68 -5.76 4.25
CA ASN A 245 -29.58 -4.88 3.94
C ASN A 245 -29.21 -3.94 5.10
N GLN A 246 -30.18 -3.46 5.87
CA GLN A 246 -29.91 -2.62 7.04
C GLN A 246 -29.31 -3.40 8.23
N ALA A 247 -29.64 -4.67 8.37
CA ALA A 247 -29.09 -5.50 9.45
C ALA A 247 -27.63 -5.94 9.23
N SER A 248 -27.24 -6.11 7.97
CA SER A 248 -25.86 -6.53 7.61
C SER A 248 -24.79 -5.46 7.88
N TYR A 249 -25.19 -4.19 8.00
CA TYR A 249 -24.28 -3.07 8.32
C TYR A 249 -24.19 -2.71 9.81
N THR A 250 -24.85 -3.46 10.69
CA THR A 250 -24.78 -3.17 12.13
C THR A 250 -23.51 -3.75 12.78
N GLN A 251 -22.98 -3.06 13.78
CA GLN A 251 -21.85 -3.54 14.61
C GLN A 251 -22.07 -4.92 15.24
N ALA A 252 -23.31 -5.35 15.38
CA ALA A 252 -23.68 -6.69 15.85
C ALA A 252 -23.37 -7.82 14.85
N ALA A 253 -23.19 -7.49 13.56
CA ALA A 253 -22.79 -8.42 12.51
C ALA A 253 -21.27 -8.47 12.29
N GLY A 254 -20.46 -7.89 13.21
CA GLY A 254 -18.98 -7.97 13.15
C GLY A 254 -18.32 -6.86 12.35
N GLY A 255 -18.85 -5.63 12.47
CA GLY A 255 -18.21 -4.34 12.08
C GLY A 255 -17.06 -4.37 11.07
N GLY A 256 -17.34 -4.26 9.80
CA GLY A 256 -16.43 -3.58 8.86
C GLY A 256 -15.24 -4.35 8.27
N SER A 257 -15.04 -5.63 8.56
CA SER A 257 -13.84 -6.35 8.10
C SER A 257 -14.10 -7.57 7.20
N TYR A 258 -15.34 -7.94 6.98
CA TYR A 258 -15.69 -9.09 6.13
C TYR A 258 -16.15 -8.63 4.74
N SER A 259 -15.74 -9.34 3.70
CA SER A 259 -16.34 -9.14 2.38
C SER A 259 -17.84 -9.43 2.47
N ALA A 260 -18.66 -8.74 1.68
CA ALA A 260 -20.11 -8.98 1.62
C ALA A 260 -20.44 -10.46 1.38
N TYR A 261 -19.55 -11.18 0.70
CA TYR A 261 -19.58 -12.62 0.48
C TYR A 261 -19.52 -13.43 1.78
N VAL A 262 -18.57 -13.13 2.67
CA VAL A 262 -18.47 -13.85 3.96
C VAL A 262 -19.70 -13.54 4.82
N GLY A 263 -20.21 -12.30 4.77
CA GLY A 263 -21.45 -11.91 5.44
C GLY A 263 -22.64 -12.72 4.94
N ALA A 264 -22.83 -12.81 3.63
CA ALA A 264 -23.93 -13.56 3.01
C ALA A 264 -23.86 -15.06 3.35
N ILE A 265 -22.65 -15.66 3.34
CA ILE A 265 -22.47 -17.06 3.73
C ILE A 265 -22.78 -17.28 5.21
N VAL A 266 -22.29 -16.40 6.08
CA VAL A 266 -22.55 -16.49 7.54
C VAL A 266 -24.04 -16.39 7.80
N ASP A 267 -24.72 -15.48 7.13
CA ASP A 267 -26.17 -15.29 7.29
C ASP A 267 -26.97 -16.46 6.75
N VAL A 268 -26.57 -17.03 5.60
CA VAL A 268 -27.19 -18.28 5.07
C VAL A 268 -26.98 -19.42 6.02
N VAL A 269 -25.77 -19.64 6.54
CA VAL A 269 -25.47 -20.73 7.49
C VAL A 269 -26.25 -20.53 8.79
N ARG A 270 -26.33 -19.31 9.32
CA ARG A 270 -27.12 -18.98 10.52
C ARG A 270 -28.61 -19.12 10.29
N LEU A 271 -29.11 -18.65 9.14
CA LEU A 271 -30.53 -18.70 8.80
C LEU A 271 -30.98 -20.16 8.65
N VAL A 272 -30.25 -20.93 7.87
CA VAL A 272 -30.55 -22.35 7.64
C VAL A 272 -30.31 -23.18 8.91
N GLY A 273 -29.28 -22.86 9.70
CA GLY A 273 -29.02 -23.48 10.99
C GLY A 273 -30.10 -23.20 12.05
N ASN A 274 -30.74 -22.04 11.99
CA ASN A 274 -31.87 -21.68 12.87
C ASN A 274 -33.20 -22.33 12.46
N LEU A 275 -33.27 -22.98 11.30
CA LEU A 275 -34.43 -23.74 10.84
C LEU A 275 -34.59 -25.07 11.60
N ARG A 276 -33.85 -25.29 12.71
CA ARG A 276 -34.05 -26.46 13.60
C ARG A 276 -35.48 -26.45 14.15
N SER A 277 -36.37 -27.08 13.41
CA SER A 277 -37.77 -27.23 13.81
C SER A 277 -38.09 -28.57 14.42
N SER A 278 -37.12 -29.51 14.38
CA SER A 278 -37.23 -30.83 14.89
C SER A 278 -35.88 -31.30 15.43
N PRO A 279 -35.82 -32.05 16.53
CA PRO A 279 -34.58 -32.65 17.01
C PRO A 279 -34.01 -33.67 16.01
N ASP A 280 -34.79 -34.08 15.02
CA ASP A 280 -34.45 -35.11 14.04
C ASP A 280 -33.77 -34.58 12.77
N TYR A 281 -33.89 -33.26 12.46
CA TYR A 281 -33.37 -32.66 11.20
C TYR A 281 -32.49 -31.46 11.42
N GLN A 282 -31.45 -31.40 10.60
CA GLN A 282 -30.58 -30.24 10.44
C GLN A 282 -30.58 -29.83 8.96
N TYR A 283 -30.93 -28.58 8.68
CA TYR A 283 -30.85 -28.03 7.35
C TYR A 283 -29.45 -27.48 7.10
N ILE A 284 -28.87 -27.84 5.95
CA ILE A 284 -27.58 -27.29 5.50
C ILE A 284 -27.73 -26.61 4.13
N PRO A 285 -27.04 -25.49 3.88
CA PRO A 285 -27.08 -24.83 2.59
C PRO A 285 -26.25 -25.58 1.55
N GLY A 286 -26.76 -25.63 0.32
CA GLY A 286 -26.02 -26.07 -0.85
C GLY A 286 -25.87 -24.91 -1.84
N LEU A 287 -24.66 -24.45 -2.08
CA LEU A 287 -24.38 -23.47 -3.14
C LEU A 287 -24.40 -24.15 -4.49
N THR A 288 -25.01 -23.49 -5.48
CA THR A 288 -25.19 -24.02 -6.83
C THR A 288 -24.19 -23.47 -7.81
N PHE A 289 -23.57 -24.36 -8.60
CA PHE A 289 -22.69 -24.04 -9.71
C PHE A 289 -23.23 -24.71 -10.97
N PRO A 290 -24.17 -24.06 -11.67
CA PRO A 290 -24.81 -24.64 -12.84
C PRO A 290 -23.81 -24.79 -13.99
N GLU A 291 -23.74 -25.99 -14.56
CA GLU A 291 -22.96 -26.30 -15.74
C GLU A 291 -23.80 -27.14 -16.70
N GLY A 292 -24.20 -26.53 -17.84
CA GLY A 292 -25.17 -27.17 -18.70
C GLY A 292 -26.50 -27.46 -17.97
N GLU A 293 -26.90 -28.72 -17.94
CA GLU A 293 -28.11 -29.16 -17.25
C GLU A 293 -27.86 -29.46 -15.75
N THR A 294 -26.61 -29.58 -15.32
CA THR A 294 -26.25 -30.04 -13.99
C THR A 294 -26.05 -28.89 -13.01
N LEU A 295 -26.71 -28.96 -11.87
CA LEU A 295 -26.39 -28.19 -10.68
C LEU A 295 -25.31 -28.94 -9.90
N ASN A 296 -24.07 -28.43 -9.96
CA ASN A 296 -23.01 -28.90 -9.10
C ASN A 296 -23.17 -28.23 -7.73
N LEU A 297 -23.39 -29.01 -6.69
CA LEU A 297 -23.59 -28.50 -5.34
C LEU A 297 -22.28 -28.47 -4.59
N LYS A 298 -22.03 -27.37 -3.85
CA LYS A 298 -20.97 -27.25 -2.87
C LYS A 298 -21.54 -27.05 -1.48
N LEU A 299 -21.05 -27.83 -0.54
CA LEU A 299 -21.48 -27.85 0.86
C LEU A 299 -20.36 -27.38 1.75
N ASN A 300 -20.70 -26.77 2.87
CA ASN A 300 -19.75 -26.38 3.91
C ASN A 300 -19.64 -27.41 5.05
N THR A 301 -20.52 -28.36 5.10
CA THR A 301 -20.57 -29.40 6.13
C THR A 301 -20.91 -30.76 5.47
N PRO A 302 -20.28 -31.85 5.84
CA PRO A 302 -20.62 -33.15 5.31
C PRO A 302 -22.04 -33.55 5.77
N PRO A 303 -22.88 -34.08 4.87
CA PRO A 303 -24.23 -34.54 5.23
C PRO A 303 -24.19 -35.71 6.19
N SER A 304 -25.03 -35.66 7.22
CA SER A 304 -25.21 -36.76 8.20
C SER A 304 -26.53 -37.49 7.94
N PHE A 305 -26.48 -38.83 7.96
CA PHE A 305 -27.66 -39.67 7.86
C PHE A 305 -28.16 -40.13 9.25
N ASN A 306 -27.40 -39.79 10.31
CA ASN A 306 -27.77 -40.04 11.71
C ASN A 306 -28.50 -38.85 12.30
N LYS A 307 -29.15 -39.05 13.47
CA LYS A 307 -29.84 -37.95 14.16
C LYS A 307 -28.87 -36.87 14.68
N PRO A 308 -29.04 -35.57 14.35
CA PRO A 308 -30.03 -35.06 13.41
C PRO A 308 -29.64 -35.35 11.96
N LYS A 309 -30.60 -35.79 11.14
CA LYS A 309 -30.40 -36.05 9.72
C LYS A 309 -30.24 -34.76 8.97
N THR A 310 -29.33 -34.74 8.03
CA THR A 310 -29.08 -33.54 7.23
C THR A 310 -30.03 -33.42 6.02
N VAL A 311 -30.71 -32.28 5.91
CA VAL A 311 -31.47 -31.87 4.72
C VAL A 311 -30.68 -30.81 3.99
N ILE A 312 -30.21 -31.09 2.79
CA ILE A 312 -29.55 -30.12 1.93
C ILE A 312 -30.62 -29.23 1.31
N VAL A 313 -30.46 -27.91 1.46
CA VAL A 313 -31.36 -26.91 0.90
C VAL A 313 -30.66 -26.24 -0.27
N VAL A 314 -31.29 -26.26 -1.42
CA VAL A 314 -30.77 -25.73 -2.68
C VAL A 314 -31.76 -24.71 -3.24
N GLY A 315 -31.28 -23.50 -3.48
CA GLY A 315 -32.05 -22.45 -4.19
C GLY A 315 -32.12 -22.76 -5.69
N LEU A 316 -33.32 -22.67 -6.25
CA LEU A 316 -33.55 -22.63 -7.69
C LEU A 316 -33.69 -21.16 -8.12
N PRO A 317 -33.58 -20.85 -9.43
CA PRO A 317 -33.81 -19.50 -9.90
C PRO A 317 -35.17 -18.93 -9.46
N ALA A 318 -35.15 -17.65 -9.03
CA ALA A 318 -36.34 -16.97 -8.55
C ALA A 318 -37.46 -16.96 -9.60
N ILE A 319 -38.74 -17.05 -9.15
CA ILE A 319 -39.91 -17.04 -10.01
C ILE A 319 -40.37 -15.60 -10.20
N GLN A 320 -39.95 -14.98 -11.32
CA GLN A 320 -40.22 -13.57 -11.59
C GLN A 320 -40.14 -13.26 -13.11
N LYS A 321 -40.57 -12.06 -13.46
CA LYS A 321 -40.34 -11.57 -14.84
C LYS A 321 -38.85 -11.42 -15.10
N ASN A 322 -38.46 -11.76 -16.31
CA ASN A 322 -37.08 -11.63 -16.74
C ASN A 322 -36.63 -10.15 -16.78
N VAL A 323 -35.45 -9.88 -16.30
CA VAL A 323 -34.78 -8.57 -16.42
C VAL A 323 -33.53 -8.79 -17.25
N THR A 324 -33.52 -8.25 -18.46
CA THR A 324 -32.38 -8.37 -19.36
C THR A 324 -31.19 -7.57 -18.89
N PRO A 325 -29.94 -8.05 -19.10
CA PRO A 325 -28.74 -7.36 -18.69
C PRO A 325 -28.52 -6.07 -19.48
N GLN A 326 -28.10 -5.01 -18.81
CA GLN A 326 -27.75 -3.75 -19.46
C GLN A 326 -26.24 -3.67 -19.73
N LEU A 327 -25.81 -4.25 -20.83
CA LEU A 327 -24.44 -4.09 -21.29
C LEU A 327 -24.24 -2.68 -21.87
N ARG A 328 -23.07 -2.08 -21.55
CA ARG A 328 -22.68 -0.77 -22.07
C ARG A 328 -21.26 -0.85 -22.61
N ALA A 329 -20.93 -0.09 -23.63
CA ALA A 329 -19.56 0.07 -24.07
C ALA A 329 -18.72 0.65 -22.90
N GLN A 330 -17.57 0.07 -22.62
CA GLN A 330 -16.69 0.52 -21.54
C GLN A 330 -16.15 1.92 -21.83
N THR A 331 -15.79 2.18 -23.06
CA THR A 331 -15.30 3.49 -23.51
C THR A 331 -16.25 4.00 -24.61
N PRO A 332 -16.96 5.10 -24.38
CA PRO A 332 -17.76 5.72 -25.43
C PRO A 332 -16.89 6.08 -26.63
N ASN A 333 -17.40 5.86 -27.84
CA ASN A 333 -16.71 6.15 -29.10
C ASN A 333 -15.41 5.38 -29.36
N GLN A 334 -15.12 4.32 -28.63
CA GLN A 334 -14.05 3.42 -29.00
C GLN A 334 -14.40 2.68 -30.28
N VAL A 335 -13.46 2.65 -31.24
CA VAL A 335 -13.60 1.93 -32.50
C VAL A 335 -12.70 0.69 -32.40
N ALA A 336 -13.29 -0.50 -32.57
CA ALA A 336 -12.57 -1.76 -32.58
C ALA A 336 -12.23 -2.16 -34.03
N CYS A 337 -11.14 -2.92 -34.21
CA CYS A 337 -10.78 -3.41 -35.55
C CYS A 337 -11.40 -4.77 -35.83
N LEU A 338 -12.14 -4.87 -36.93
CA LEU A 338 -12.77 -6.13 -37.39
C LEU A 338 -11.72 -7.19 -37.77
N LEU A 339 -10.57 -6.78 -38.25
CA LEU A 339 -9.48 -7.66 -38.68
C LEU A 339 -8.55 -8.11 -37.57
N GLN A 340 -8.78 -7.65 -36.34
CA GLN A 340 -8.00 -8.07 -35.20
C GLN A 340 -8.33 -9.51 -34.83
N PRO A 341 -7.37 -10.43 -34.82
CA PRO A 341 -7.58 -11.79 -34.33
C PRO A 341 -8.06 -11.75 -32.88
N ASN A 342 -9.11 -12.52 -32.58
CA ASN A 342 -9.72 -12.53 -31.25
C ASN A 342 -10.13 -11.12 -30.76
N MET A 343 -10.75 -10.34 -31.66
CA MET A 343 -11.26 -9.00 -31.33
C MET A 343 -12.09 -9.05 -30.06
N THR A 344 -11.74 -8.22 -29.09
CA THR A 344 -12.47 -8.11 -27.82
C THR A 344 -13.23 -6.81 -27.79
N LEU A 345 -14.57 -6.91 -27.69
CA LEU A 345 -15.46 -5.78 -27.51
C LEU A 345 -15.54 -5.48 -26.01
N LEU A 346 -14.94 -4.38 -25.58
CA LEU A 346 -14.92 -3.99 -24.17
C LEU A 346 -16.30 -3.49 -23.74
N VAL A 347 -16.98 -4.28 -22.92
CA VAL A 347 -18.31 -3.96 -22.39
C VAL A 347 -18.34 -4.13 -20.87
N THR A 348 -19.20 -3.39 -20.22
CA THR A 348 -19.38 -3.37 -18.77
C THR A 348 -20.86 -3.30 -18.40
N GLY A 349 -21.18 -3.40 -17.12
CA GLY A 349 -22.53 -3.20 -16.59
C GLY A 349 -23.33 -4.48 -16.33
N ALA A 350 -22.81 -5.66 -16.69
CA ALA A 350 -23.51 -6.93 -16.48
C ALA A 350 -22.56 -8.07 -16.04
N PRO A 351 -22.12 -8.11 -14.79
CA PRO A 351 -21.16 -9.11 -14.30
C PRO A 351 -21.61 -10.56 -14.48
N LEU A 352 -22.90 -10.84 -14.43
CA LEU A 352 -23.44 -12.20 -14.63
C LEU A 352 -23.28 -12.70 -16.06
N VAL A 353 -23.15 -11.82 -17.04
CA VAL A 353 -22.83 -12.23 -18.43
C VAL A 353 -21.47 -12.92 -18.49
N PHE A 354 -20.53 -12.49 -17.63
CA PHE A 354 -19.16 -13.02 -17.60
C PHE A 354 -18.97 -14.17 -16.62
N SER A 355 -19.86 -14.33 -15.64
CA SER A 355 -19.72 -15.34 -14.59
C SER A 355 -20.68 -16.52 -14.73
N THR A 356 -21.75 -16.40 -15.47
CA THR A 356 -22.76 -17.43 -15.69
C THR A 356 -22.91 -17.78 -17.18
N SER A 357 -23.78 -18.71 -17.51
CA SER A 357 -24.17 -19.05 -18.87
C SER A 357 -25.56 -18.49 -19.28
N PHE A 358 -26.10 -17.53 -18.51
CA PHE A 358 -27.41 -16.95 -18.76
C PHE A 358 -27.47 -16.21 -20.09
N ALA A 359 -26.39 -15.51 -20.46
CA ALA A 359 -26.21 -14.93 -21.76
C ALA A 359 -25.69 -16.00 -22.72
N HIS A 360 -26.45 -16.31 -23.76
CA HIS A 360 -26.06 -17.29 -24.75
C HIS A 360 -26.49 -16.86 -26.16
N ASP A 361 -25.96 -17.53 -27.17
CA ASP A 361 -26.17 -17.20 -28.58
C ASP A 361 -25.89 -15.72 -28.89
N LEU A 362 -24.81 -15.22 -28.27
CA LEU A 362 -24.38 -13.83 -28.44
C LEU A 362 -23.79 -13.63 -29.83
N ALA A 363 -24.16 -12.56 -30.48
CA ALA A 363 -23.60 -12.17 -31.75
C ALA A 363 -23.49 -10.65 -31.89
N LEU A 364 -22.57 -10.22 -32.72
CA LEU A 364 -22.43 -8.85 -33.18
C LEU A 364 -23.09 -8.75 -34.54
N HIS A 365 -24.21 -8.07 -34.62
CA HIS A 365 -24.91 -7.77 -35.84
C HIS A 365 -24.26 -6.57 -36.51
N LEU A 366 -23.73 -6.75 -37.71
CA LEU A 366 -23.10 -5.67 -38.47
C LEU A 366 -24.12 -5.10 -39.49
N ASP A 367 -24.33 -3.78 -39.39
CA ASP A 367 -25.09 -3.04 -40.34
C ASP A 367 -24.24 -2.76 -41.59
N ARG A 368 -24.41 -3.60 -42.65
CA ARG A 368 -23.70 -3.45 -43.92
C ARG A 368 -24.67 -3.26 -45.02
N SER A 369 -24.29 -2.39 -45.96
CA SER A 369 -25.05 -2.19 -47.20
C SER A 369 -25.17 -3.43 -48.12
N ALA A 370 -24.25 -4.40 -47.98
CA ALA A 370 -24.20 -5.66 -48.71
C ALA A 370 -24.97 -6.82 -48.06
N GLY A 371 -25.68 -6.57 -46.95
CA GLY A 371 -26.42 -7.57 -46.17
C GLY A 371 -25.93 -7.71 -44.75
N ALA A 372 -26.83 -8.04 -43.85
CA ALA A 372 -26.54 -8.22 -42.45
C ALA A 372 -25.59 -9.42 -42.21
N THR A 373 -24.61 -9.29 -41.35
CA THR A 373 -23.69 -10.37 -41.00
C THR A 373 -23.58 -10.44 -39.47
N ASP A 374 -23.81 -11.62 -38.92
CA ASP A 374 -23.65 -11.90 -37.51
C ASP A 374 -22.30 -12.54 -37.20
N ILE A 375 -21.54 -11.95 -36.30
CA ILE A 375 -20.29 -12.50 -35.80
C ILE A 375 -20.57 -13.09 -34.42
N PRO A 376 -20.39 -14.41 -34.20
CA PRO A 376 -20.56 -15.04 -32.88
C PRO A 376 -19.63 -14.43 -31.84
N LEU A 377 -20.20 -14.16 -30.67
CA LEU A 377 -19.49 -13.58 -29.52
C LEU A 377 -19.48 -14.55 -28.35
N LYS A 378 -18.40 -14.53 -27.59
CA LYS A 378 -18.28 -15.28 -26.33
C LYS A 378 -17.87 -14.34 -25.20
N PRO A 379 -18.56 -14.34 -24.04
CA PRO A 379 -18.11 -13.60 -22.87
C PRO A 379 -16.76 -14.12 -22.36
N ASP A 380 -15.81 -13.22 -22.21
CA ASP A 380 -14.48 -13.52 -21.65
C ASP A 380 -14.05 -12.49 -20.61
N ALA A 381 -14.15 -12.87 -19.37
CA ALA A 381 -13.76 -12.01 -18.25
C ALA A 381 -12.24 -11.68 -18.25
N VAL A 382 -11.41 -12.56 -18.80
CA VAL A 382 -9.95 -12.36 -18.86
C VAL A 382 -9.60 -11.23 -19.82
N SER A 383 -10.24 -11.21 -20.97
CA SER A 383 -10.11 -10.12 -21.94
C SER A 383 -10.87 -8.86 -21.53
N GLY A 384 -11.80 -8.98 -20.56
CA GLY A 384 -12.62 -7.87 -20.05
C GLY A 384 -13.77 -7.48 -20.97
N GLY A 385 -14.24 -8.40 -21.84
CA GLY A 385 -15.25 -8.09 -22.85
C GLY A 385 -15.84 -9.30 -23.54
N LEU A 386 -16.50 -9.05 -24.67
CA LEU A 386 -17.01 -10.07 -25.55
C LEU A 386 -16.00 -10.38 -26.66
N LEU A 387 -15.52 -11.62 -26.67
CA LEU A 387 -14.56 -12.10 -27.66
C LEU A 387 -15.26 -12.52 -28.92
N ALA A 388 -14.92 -11.90 -30.05
CA ALA A 388 -15.43 -12.29 -31.35
C ALA A 388 -14.79 -13.62 -31.80
N GLN A 389 -15.64 -14.59 -32.14
CA GLN A 389 -15.20 -15.87 -32.69
C GLN A 389 -15.11 -15.73 -34.21
N THR A 390 -14.09 -15.04 -34.69
CA THR A 390 -13.82 -14.94 -36.13
C THR A 390 -13.15 -16.22 -36.61
N ALA A 391 -13.93 -17.11 -37.18
CA ALA A 391 -13.37 -18.10 -38.05
C ALA A 391 -13.25 -17.45 -39.45
N THR A 392 -12.02 -17.22 -39.91
CA THR A 392 -11.65 -16.83 -41.28
C THR A 392 -12.19 -15.47 -41.77
N GLU A 393 -11.34 -14.73 -42.44
CA GLU A 393 -11.65 -13.43 -43.03
C GLU A 393 -13.02 -13.39 -43.70
N PRO A 394 -13.83 -12.34 -43.44
CA PRO A 394 -15.00 -12.11 -44.27
C PRO A 394 -14.51 -11.74 -45.69
N SER A 395 -14.36 -12.73 -46.56
CA SER A 395 -14.09 -12.51 -47.97
C SER A 395 -15.21 -11.67 -48.60
N GLY A 396 -14.87 -10.46 -49.04
CA GLY A 396 -15.76 -9.64 -49.84
C GLY A 396 -16.33 -8.41 -49.12
N ALA A 397 -15.66 -7.84 -48.16
CA ALA A 397 -16.08 -6.57 -47.61
C ALA A 397 -15.74 -5.43 -48.58
N ASN A 398 -16.70 -5.00 -49.36
CA ASN A 398 -16.64 -3.70 -50.02
C ASN A 398 -16.54 -2.61 -48.92
N PRO A 399 -15.65 -1.63 -49.07
CA PRO A 399 -15.54 -0.52 -48.12
C PRO A 399 -16.89 0.20 -48.04
N ALA A 400 -17.21 0.72 -46.84
CA ALA A 400 -18.37 1.55 -46.65
C ALA A 400 -18.32 2.78 -47.57
N PRO A 401 -19.42 3.23 -48.15
CA PRO A 401 -19.42 4.34 -49.11
C PRO A 401 -19.08 5.70 -48.49
N ASP A 402 -19.09 5.82 -47.19
CA ASP A 402 -18.79 7.04 -46.46
C ASP A 402 -17.35 6.97 -45.94
N GLY A 403 -16.52 7.92 -46.35
CA GLY A 403 -15.04 7.99 -46.21
C GLY A 403 -14.37 7.75 -44.86
N ASP A 404 -15.06 7.30 -43.82
CA ASP A 404 -14.49 7.02 -42.50
C ASP A 404 -14.26 5.53 -42.21
N ASN A 405 -14.64 4.60 -43.10
CA ASN A 405 -14.52 3.13 -42.94
C ASN A 405 -15.06 2.62 -41.58
N ILE A 406 -16.00 3.35 -40.97
CA ILE A 406 -16.63 2.98 -39.72
C ILE A 406 -17.94 2.23 -40.00
N ILE A 407 -18.01 1.03 -39.45
CA ILE A 407 -19.19 0.16 -39.50
C ILE A 407 -19.79 0.14 -38.11
N THR A 408 -21.10 0.27 -37.99
CA THR A 408 -21.81 0.05 -36.75
C THR A 408 -22.16 -1.42 -36.57
N GLY A 409 -21.97 -1.91 -35.35
CA GLY A 409 -22.40 -3.26 -35.00
C GLY A 409 -23.13 -3.24 -33.64
N THR A 410 -24.27 -3.92 -33.60
CA THR A 410 -25.07 -4.03 -32.37
C THR A 410 -24.95 -5.42 -31.79
N VAL A 411 -24.64 -5.48 -30.50
CA VAL A 411 -24.60 -6.75 -29.78
C VAL A 411 -26.02 -7.22 -29.51
N HIS A 412 -26.31 -8.46 -29.85
CA HIS A 412 -27.58 -9.10 -29.51
C HIS A 412 -27.38 -10.53 -29.02
N GLY A 413 -28.39 -11.11 -28.41
CA GLY A 413 -28.34 -12.48 -27.89
C GLY A 413 -29.55 -12.86 -27.08
N ASN A 414 -29.45 -13.95 -26.39
CA ASN A 414 -30.49 -14.42 -25.47
C ASN A 414 -30.04 -14.28 -24.03
N TRP A 415 -30.93 -13.85 -23.15
CA TRP A 415 -30.84 -13.89 -21.72
C TRP A 415 -31.90 -14.85 -21.17
N GLY A 416 -31.53 -16.09 -20.98
CA GLY A 416 -32.48 -17.15 -20.74
C GLY A 416 -33.35 -17.36 -21.97
N PHE A 417 -34.68 -17.29 -21.78
CA PHE A 417 -35.64 -17.46 -22.84
C PHE A 417 -35.92 -16.20 -23.68
N ASP A 418 -35.47 -15.05 -23.23
CA ASP A 418 -35.78 -13.76 -23.84
C ASP A 418 -34.58 -13.24 -24.62
N THR A 419 -34.86 -12.57 -25.74
CA THR A 419 -33.84 -11.85 -26.50
C THR A 419 -33.48 -10.53 -25.81
N PHE A 420 -32.23 -10.09 -25.92
CA PHE A 420 -31.84 -8.75 -25.51
C PHE A 420 -30.90 -8.12 -26.53
N GLU A 421 -30.85 -6.80 -26.48
CA GLU A 421 -29.92 -5.97 -27.25
C GLU A 421 -28.95 -5.32 -26.32
N GLY A 422 -27.69 -5.37 -26.69
CA GLY A 422 -26.58 -4.72 -26.02
C GLY A 422 -26.19 -3.39 -26.67
N PRO A 423 -24.97 -2.86 -26.39
CA PRO A 423 -24.56 -1.59 -26.98
C PRO A 423 -24.30 -1.69 -28.48
N THR A 424 -24.55 -0.58 -29.14
CA THR A 424 -24.06 -0.36 -30.51
C THR A 424 -22.63 0.11 -30.44
N LEU A 425 -21.74 -0.55 -31.19
CA LEU A 425 -20.31 -0.34 -31.20
C LEU A 425 -19.85 0.12 -32.58
N LYS A 426 -18.79 0.91 -32.59
CA LYS A 426 -18.14 1.36 -33.83
C LYS A 426 -16.98 0.43 -34.15
N LEU A 427 -16.89 0.01 -35.38
CA LEU A 427 -15.91 -0.93 -35.89
C LEU A 427 -15.20 -0.35 -37.10
N GLN A 428 -13.93 -0.64 -37.26
CA GLN A 428 -13.17 -0.24 -38.43
C GLN A 428 -12.61 -1.44 -39.14
N GLN A 429 -12.48 -1.33 -40.41
CA GLN A 429 -11.80 -2.25 -41.29
C GLN A 429 -10.76 -1.44 -42.08
N THR A 430 -9.50 -1.90 -42.14
CA THR A 430 -8.49 -1.24 -42.98
C THR A 430 -8.77 -1.51 -44.46
N ASP A 431 -8.62 -0.50 -45.29
CA ASP A 431 -8.62 -0.60 -46.74
C ASP A 431 -7.22 -0.59 -47.32
N GLY A 432 -6.19 -0.59 -46.46
CA GLY A 432 -4.80 -0.46 -46.88
C GLY A 432 -4.31 0.96 -46.99
N GLY A 433 -5.10 1.96 -46.53
CA GLY A 433 -4.70 3.37 -46.47
C GLY A 433 -3.42 3.58 -45.67
N SER A 434 -2.70 4.64 -45.98
CA SER A 434 -1.42 4.98 -45.33
C SER A 434 -1.56 6.06 -44.29
N PHE A 435 -0.73 5.97 -43.25
CA PHE A 435 -0.64 6.99 -42.20
C PHE A 435 0.22 8.17 -42.61
N LYS A 436 -0.13 9.37 -42.16
CA LYS A 436 0.63 10.61 -42.33
C LYS A 436 0.81 11.32 -41.00
N VAL A 437 1.97 11.95 -40.82
CA VAL A 437 2.18 12.84 -39.66
C VAL A 437 1.39 14.11 -39.84
N VAL A 438 0.70 14.53 -38.80
CA VAL A 438 0.04 15.83 -38.69
C VAL A 438 1.02 16.80 -38.03
N GLY A 439 1.43 17.83 -38.79
CA GLY A 439 2.40 18.82 -38.34
C GLY A 439 3.83 18.49 -38.77
N ASP A 440 4.78 18.93 -37.96
CA ASP A 440 6.21 18.87 -38.23
C ASP A 440 6.81 17.49 -37.92
N THR A 441 7.48 16.90 -38.92
CA THR A 441 8.23 15.63 -38.81
C THR A 441 9.65 15.81 -38.28
N GLU A 442 10.09 17.05 -38.06
CA GLU A 442 11.39 17.32 -37.51
C GLU A 442 11.40 17.10 -35.99
N ALA A 443 12.38 16.39 -35.50
CA ALA A 443 12.55 16.10 -34.10
C ALA A 443 13.94 16.51 -33.62
N ILE A 444 14.07 16.66 -32.30
CA ILE A 444 15.35 16.96 -31.67
C ILE A 444 15.84 15.68 -30.96
N ALA A 445 17.03 15.21 -31.34
CA ALA A 445 17.69 14.10 -30.66
C ALA A 445 17.98 14.46 -29.19
N GLY A 446 17.85 13.51 -28.31
CA GLY A 446 18.00 13.70 -26.87
C GLY A 446 16.71 14.13 -26.15
N GLN A 447 15.59 14.30 -26.85
CA GLN A 447 14.28 14.63 -26.27
C GLN A 447 13.18 13.83 -26.94
N ASP A 448 12.25 13.30 -26.14
CA ASP A 448 11.09 12.60 -26.67
C ASP A 448 10.19 13.57 -27.45
N LYS A 449 9.77 13.16 -28.63
CA LYS A 449 8.90 13.95 -29.52
C LYS A 449 7.47 13.47 -29.44
N LYS A 450 6.55 14.39 -29.13
CA LYS A 450 5.11 14.14 -29.29
C LYS A 450 4.70 14.43 -30.72
N LEU A 451 4.06 13.47 -31.38
CA LEU A 451 3.57 13.54 -32.74
C LEU A 451 2.12 13.09 -32.80
N GLN A 452 1.45 13.50 -33.85
CA GLN A 452 0.13 12.99 -34.23
C GLN A 452 0.19 12.28 -35.58
N LEU A 453 -0.36 11.08 -35.66
CA LEU A 453 -0.56 10.36 -36.92
C LEU A 453 -2.03 10.38 -37.29
N ARG A 454 -2.30 10.71 -38.54
CA ARG A 454 -3.62 10.62 -39.13
C ARG A 454 -3.64 9.52 -40.18
N GLY A 455 -4.69 8.69 -40.14
CA GLY A 455 -4.85 7.61 -41.10
C GLY A 455 -6.31 7.13 -41.11
N ASP A 456 -6.66 6.30 -42.12
CA ASP A 456 -8.05 5.96 -42.35
C ASP A 456 -8.61 4.87 -41.43
N ALA A 457 -7.73 4.14 -40.70
CA ALA A 457 -8.15 3.07 -39.81
C ALA A 457 -7.29 3.02 -38.54
N THR A 458 -7.36 4.05 -37.72
CA THR A 458 -6.59 4.14 -36.48
C THR A 458 -6.97 3.06 -35.45
N GLY A 459 -8.20 2.59 -35.46
CA GLY A 459 -8.63 1.47 -34.62
C GLY A 459 -7.97 0.14 -35.00
N CYS A 460 -7.43 0.02 -36.23
CA CYS A 460 -6.76 -1.17 -36.72
C CYS A 460 -5.24 -1.14 -36.56
N VAL A 461 -4.66 -0.12 -35.92
CA VAL A 461 -3.21 -0.09 -35.65
C VAL A 461 -2.86 -1.12 -34.60
N GLN A 462 -2.02 -2.07 -34.99
CA GLN A 462 -1.56 -3.15 -34.12
C GLN A 462 -0.33 -2.71 -33.29
N HIS A 463 0.64 -2.07 -33.97
CA HIS A 463 1.93 -1.76 -33.39
C HIS A 463 2.58 -0.58 -34.09
N ILE A 464 3.28 0.26 -33.37
CA ILE A 464 4.12 1.33 -33.93
C ILE A 464 5.53 1.16 -33.38
N ALA A 465 6.53 1.13 -34.26
CA ALA A 465 7.93 1.06 -33.89
C ALA A 465 8.73 2.20 -34.52
N LEU A 466 9.67 2.74 -33.74
CA LEU A 466 10.74 3.60 -34.23
C LEU A 466 11.90 2.72 -34.71
N VAL A 467 12.37 2.95 -35.93
CA VAL A 467 13.46 2.20 -36.55
C VAL A 467 14.58 3.13 -36.92
N ASP A 468 15.81 2.78 -36.54
CA ASP A 468 17.03 3.50 -36.93
C ASP A 468 17.59 2.99 -38.26
N ARG A 469 18.74 3.55 -38.72
CA ARG A 469 19.42 3.16 -39.93
C ARG A 469 19.97 1.71 -39.92
N ASN A 470 20.09 1.11 -38.74
CA ASN A 470 20.61 -0.25 -38.53
C ASN A 470 19.47 -1.26 -38.31
N ASP A 471 18.22 -0.89 -38.62
CA ASP A 471 17.01 -1.69 -38.42
C ASP A 471 16.75 -2.09 -36.95
N HIS A 472 17.31 -1.38 -35.95
CA HIS A 472 16.92 -1.57 -34.55
C HIS A 472 15.54 -0.98 -34.34
N LYS A 473 14.64 -1.82 -33.83
CA LYS A 473 13.26 -1.46 -33.56
C LYS A 473 13.05 -1.14 -32.08
N GLN A 474 12.34 -0.07 -31.80
CA GLN A 474 11.92 0.32 -30.48
C GLN A 474 10.43 0.65 -30.49
N ASP A 475 9.68 0.08 -29.57
CA ASP A 475 8.24 0.31 -29.45
C ASP A 475 7.91 1.76 -29.15
N VAL A 476 6.90 2.29 -29.83
CA VAL A 476 6.38 3.63 -29.65
C VAL A 476 5.00 3.55 -29.03
N ALA A 477 4.85 4.14 -27.84
CA ALA A 477 3.55 4.22 -27.19
C ALA A 477 2.62 5.17 -27.96
N PHE A 478 1.40 4.70 -28.20
CA PHE A 478 0.38 5.49 -28.88
C PHE A 478 -0.99 5.38 -28.21
N LYS A 479 -1.84 6.36 -28.43
CA LYS A 479 -3.22 6.39 -27.98
C LYS A 479 -4.08 7.20 -28.95
N PRO A 480 -5.40 6.97 -28.98
CA PRO A 480 -6.30 7.82 -29.76
C PRO A 480 -6.21 9.29 -29.30
N ALA A 481 -6.17 10.21 -30.24
CA ALA A 481 -6.12 11.63 -29.93
C ALA A 481 -7.41 12.03 -29.18
N ASN A 482 -7.23 12.70 -28.04
CA ASN A 482 -8.32 13.08 -27.12
C ASN A 482 -9.21 11.91 -26.67
N GLY A 483 -8.70 10.67 -26.70
CA GLY A 483 -9.46 9.46 -26.31
C GLY A 483 -10.54 9.03 -27.33
N ASP A 484 -10.59 9.66 -28.50
CA ASP A 484 -11.61 9.39 -29.53
C ASP A 484 -10.98 8.78 -30.78
N THR A 485 -11.18 7.48 -30.97
CA THR A 485 -10.69 6.72 -32.14
C THR A 485 -11.44 7.05 -33.43
N SER A 486 -12.64 7.65 -33.33
CA SER A 486 -13.42 8.02 -34.51
C SER A 486 -12.84 9.18 -35.32
N LYS A 487 -11.88 9.92 -34.72
CA LYS A 487 -11.23 11.05 -35.38
C LYS A 487 -10.06 10.69 -36.30
N ASN A 488 -9.79 9.41 -36.44
CA ASN A 488 -8.71 8.87 -37.28
C ASN A 488 -7.33 9.51 -37.01
N THR A 489 -7.06 9.87 -35.75
CA THR A 489 -5.81 10.49 -35.32
C THR A 489 -5.27 9.81 -34.06
N LEU A 490 -3.97 9.49 -34.04
CA LEU A 490 -3.27 8.91 -32.91
C LEU A 490 -2.24 9.88 -32.37
N ASP A 491 -2.20 10.06 -31.06
CA ASP A 491 -1.12 10.73 -30.33
C ASP A 491 -0.02 9.72 -30.01
N LEU A 492 1.23 10.07 -30.35
CA LEU A 492 2.41 9.26 -30.13
C LEU A 492 3.42 10.00 -29.25
N THR A 493 4.19 9.23 -28.50
CA THR A 493 5.41 9.71 -27.86
C THR A 493 6.58 8.91 -28.41
N VAL A 494 7.34 9.52 -29.32
CA VAL A 494 8.49 8.91 -29.97
C VAL A 494 9.69 9.01 -29.03
N PRO A 495 10.30 7.89 -28.61
CA PRO A 495 11.38 7.87 -27.63
C PRO A 495 12.71 8.22 -28.29
N LEU A 496 13.07 9.51 -28.27
CA LEU A 496 14.32 10.02 -28.87
C LEU A 496 15.33 10.49 -27.80
N LYS A 497 15.04 10.33 -26.52
CA LYS A 497 15.86 10.82 -25.40
C LYS A 497 17.30 10.32 -25.44
N ASP A 498 17.49 9.05 -25.82
CA ASP A 498 18.81 8.40 -25.88
C ASP A 498 19.28 8.17 -27.32
N LYS A 499 18.66 8.86 -28.29
CA LYS A 499 18.97 8.66 -29.71
C LYS A 499 19.91 9.73 -30.23
N GLN A 500 20.74 9.31 -31.18
CA GLN A 500 21.64 10.22 -31.92
C GLN A 500 20.88 10.93 -33.06
N PRO A 501 21.35 12.11 -33.51
CA PRO A 501 20.81 12.75 -34.70
C PRO A 501 20.93 11.85 -35.93
N GLY A 502 19.92 11.91 -36.78
CA GLY A 502 19.89 11.11 -38.01
C GLY A 502 18.48 10.80 -38.49
N ASP A 503 18.42 9.94 -39.50
CA ASP A 503 17.16 9.52 -40.10
C ASP A 503 16.63 8.28 -39.40
N TYR A 504 15.39 8.37 -39.05
CA TYR A 504 14.58 7.31 -38.43
C TYR A 504 13.36 7.06 -39.29
N SER A 505 12.64 6.00 -39.00
CA SER A 505 11.34 5.72 -39.60
C SER A 505 10.38 5.22 -38.53
N LEU A 506 9.15 5.68 -38.58
CA LEU A 506 8.07 5.07 -37.83
C LEU A 506 7.45 3.98 -38.68
N LEU A 507 7.42 2.76 -38.18
CA LEU A 507 6.74 1.63 -38.82
C LEU A 507 5.38 1.47 -38.14
N VAL A 508 4.32 1.66 -38.91
CA VAL A 508 2.92 1.50 -38.45
C VAL A 508 2.40 0.19 -39.03
N GLN A 509 2.26 -0.81 -38.20
CA GLN A 509 1.65 -2.09 -38.53
C GLN A 509 0.16 -2.08 -38.24
N GLN A 510 -0.65 -2.50 -39.24
CA GLN A 510 -2.09 -2.63 -39.10
C GLN A 510 -2.52 -4.10 -39.19
N TYR A 511 -3.60 -4.44 -38.50
CA TYR A 511 -4.26 -5.72 -38.69
C TYR A 511 -4.79 -5.84 -40.10
N GLY A 512 -4.62 -7.02 -40.72
CA GLY A 512 -5.09 -7.30 -42.07
C GLY A 512 -4.20 -6.73 -43.16
N LYS A 513 -3.14 -5.96 -42.88
CA LYS A 513 -2.20 -5.43 -43.88
C LYS A 513 -0.87 -6.20 -43.80
N PRO A 514 -0.39 -6.79 -44.92
CA PRO A 514 0.80 -7.64 -44.87
C PRO A 514 2.11 -6.88 -44.65
N GLY A 515 2.15 -5.56 -44.85
CA GLY A 515 3.32 -4.70 -44.67
C GLY A 515 3.03 -3.53 -43.73
N ALA A 516 4.09 -3.05 -43.08
CA ALA A 516 3.99 -1.84 -42.24
C ALA A 516 4.16 -0.58 -43.10
N ASP A 517 3.41 0.46 -42.81
CA ASP A 517 3.63 1.80 -43.36
C ASP A 517 4.91 2.38 -42.75
N ARG A 518 5.80 2.86 -43.65
CA ARG A 518 7.05 3.47 -43.24
C ARG A 518 6.95 5.00 -43.37
N ILE A 519 7.03 5.71 -42.26
CA ILE A 519 6.93 7.18 -42.21
C ILE A 519 8.31 7.71 -41.84
N PRO A 520 8.96 8.52 -42.72
CA PRO A 520 10.28 9.08 -42.40
C PRO A 520 10.17 10.12 -41.27
N LEU A 521 11.17 10.13 -40.42
CA LEU A 521 11.34 11.05 -39.32
C LEU A 521 12.83 11.43 -39.23
N THR A 522 13.16 12.71 -39.24
CA THR A 522 14.54 13.16 -39.09
C THR A 522 14.73 13.79 -37.71
N ALA A 523 15.69 13.30 -36.96
CA ALA A 523 16.10 13.87 -35.68
C ALA A 523 17.33 14.74 -35.86
N TYR A 524 17.20 16.02 -35.54
CA TYR A 524 18.26 17.01 -35.64
C TYR A 524 18.92 17.24 -34.27
N ASN A 525 20.12 17.79 -34.28
CA ASN A 525 20.72 18.32 -33.08
C ASN A 525 19.89 19.53 -32.58
N GLY A 526 19.57 19.56 -31.30
CA GLY A 526 18.90 20.70 -30.70
C GLY A 526 19.73 21.99 -30.85
N ALA A 527 19.07 23.10 -31.02
CA ALA A 527 19.70 24.40 -30.90
C ALA A 527 20.21 24.56 -29.47
N ILE A 528 21.53 24.60 -29.30
CA ILE A 528 22.18 24.77 -28.00
C ILE A 528 22.72 26.19 -27.96
N LYS A 529 22.27 26.97 -26.97
CA LYS A 529 22.77 28.28 -26.70
C LYS A 529 23.41 28.29 -25.32
N LEU A 530 24.72 28.04 -25.28
CA LEU A 530 25.47 28.11 -24.04
C LEU A 530 25.68 29.57 -23.64
N GLY A 531 25.50 29.90 -22.39
CA GLY A 531 25.79 31.18 -21.77
C GLY A 531 27.24 31.27 -21.31
N THR A 532 27.45 31.51 -20.02
CA THR A 532 28.77 31.65 -19.41
C THR A 532 29.10 30.46 -18.54
N VAL A 533 30.39 30.12 -18.41
CA VAL A 533 30.89 29.20 -17.38
C VAL A 533 31.47 30.02 -16.25
N LYS A 534 30.86 29.89 -15.06
CA LYS A 534 31.31 30.54 -13.82
C LYS A 534 32.23 29.63 -13.05
N ILE A 535 33.41 30.20 -12.68
CA ILE A 535 34.40 29.45 -11.91
C ILE A 535 35.20 30.40 -11.02
N HIS A 536 35.41 30.02 -9.77
CA HIS A 536 36.34 30.69 -8.87
C HIS A 536 37.78 30.26 -9.16
N ALA A 537 38.70 31.20 -9.06
CA ALA A 537 40.11 30.92 -9.27
C ALA A 537 40.63 29.85 -8.27
N GLY A 538 41.21 28.78 -8.78
CA GLY A 538 41.71 27.64 -7.99
C GLY A 538 40.66 26.52 -7.75
N ASP A 539 39.42 26.71 -8.19
CA ASP A 539 38.37 25.66 -7.99
C ASP A 539 38.47 24.55 -9.03
N ALA A 540 38.11 23.33 -8.55
CA ALA A 540 37.87 22.17 -9.38
C ALA A 540 36.38 22.03 -9.76
N GLN A 541 35.54 22.97 -9.44
CA GLN A 541 34.10 23.01 -9.73
C GLN A 541 33.76 24.28 -10.53
N ALA A 542 32.85 24.11 -11.48
CA ALA A 542 32.35 25.23 -12.31
C ALA A 542 30.86 25.06 -12.58
N VAL A 543 30.19 26.15 -12.94
CA VAL A 543 28.77 26.13 -13.31
C VAL A 543 28.62 26.71 -14.69
N LEU A 544 28.08 25.93 -15.63
CA LEU A 544 27.72 26.35 -16.96
C LEU A 544 26.24 26.69 -17.02
N THR A 545 25.92 27.84 -17.56
CA THR A 545 24.55 28.30 -17.80
C THR A 545 24.21 28.28 -19.29
N GLY A 546 22.93 28.16 -19.64
CA GLY A 546 22.47 28.24 -21.03
C GLY A 546 21.35 27.24 -21.35
N ASP A 547 20.83 27.36 -22.57
CA ASP A 547 19.81 26.45 -23.08
C ASP A 547 20.47 25.19 -23.65
N GLY A 548 19.96 24.02 -23.25
CA GLY A 548 20.44 22.73 -23.74
C GLY A 548 21.75 22.26 -23.12
N VAL A 549 22.12 22.75 -21.92
CA VAL A 549 23.32 22.35 -21.16
C VAL A 549 23.38 20.88 -20.86
N ALA A 550 22.23 20.19 -20.79
CA ALA A 550 22.13 18.73 -20.60
C ALA A 550 22.81 17.93 -21.72
N ASN A 551 23.04 18.55 -22.91
CA ASN A 551 23.72 17.94 -24.04
C ASN A 551 25.24 18.12 -24.00
N VAL A 552 25.80 18.76 -22.98
CA VAL A 552 27.25 18.95 -22.81
C VAL A 552 27.87 17.66 -22.25
N ALA A 553 28.91 17.19 -22.90
CA ALA A 553 29.69 16.03 -22.46
C ALA A 553 30.86 16.44 -21.55
N SER A 554 31.56 17.51 -21.88
CA SER A 554 32.63 18.10 -21.07
C SER A 554 32.88 19.56 -21.46
N VAL A 555 33.48 20.32 -20.57
CA VAL A 555 33.96 21.71 -20.85
C VAL A 555 35.44 21.77 -20.52
N GLN A 556 36.25 22.18 -21.49
CA GLN A 556 37.67 22.38 -21.28
C GLN A 556 37.91 23.84 -20.86
N ILE A 557 38.40 24.03 -19.62
CA ILE A 557 38.72 25.30 -19.02
C ILE A 557 40.21 25.35 -18.70
N ALA A 558 40.94 26.30 -19.26
CA ALA A 558 42.38 26.46 -19.07
C ALA A 558 43.19 25.14 -19.25
N GLY A 559 42.79 24.30 -20.22
CA GLY A 559 43.45 23.03 -20.54
C GLY A 559 43.03 21.81 -19.68
N GLN A 560 42.16 22.04 -18.70
CA GLN A 560 41.61 20.95 -17.84
C GLN A 560 40.17 20.65 -18.26
N ASP A 561 39.86 19.35 -18.38
CA ASP A 561 38.49 18.88 -18.70
C ASP A 561 37.63 18.80 -17.43
N PHE A 562 36.51 19.51 -17.50
CA PHE A 562 35.44 19.49 -16.51
C PHE A 562 34.29 18.64 -17.03
N THR A 563 33.82 17.69 -16.23
CA THR A 563 32.71 16.78 -16.58
C THR A 563 31.48 17.07 -15.76
N PRO A 564 30.26 16.85 -16.29
CA PRO A 564 29.02 17.01 -15.55
C PRO A 564 28.96 16.12 -14.31
N THR A 565 28.59 16.70 -13.14
CA THR A 565 28.38 15.99 -11.87
C THR A 565 26.91 15.75 -11.58
N GLY A 566 25.99 16.39 -12.29
CA GLY A 566 24.55 16.30 -12.17
C GLY A 566 23.90 17.57 -12.70
N SER A 567 22.65 17.48 -13.17
CA SER A 567 21.80 18.65 -13.35
C SER A 567 21.24 19.03 -11.99
N GLY A 568 21.43 20.29 -11.58
CA GLY A 568 20.69 20.88 -10.46
C GLY A 568 19.19 20.96 -10.77
N ASP A 569 18.41 21.52 -9.85
CA ASP A 569 16.96 21.71 -10.02
C ASP A 569 16.60 22.65 -11.21
N ASP A 570 17.57 23.39 -11.73
CA ASP A 570 17.40 24.28 -12.88
C ASP A 570 17.90 23.59 -14.16
N PRO A 571 17.03 23.35 -15.16
CA PRO A 571 17.39 22.73 -16.44
C PRO A 571 18.39 23.56 -17.27
N ASN A 572 18.56 24.82 -16.97
CA ASN A 572 19.49 25.74 -17.66
C ASN A 572 20.84 25.91 -16.95
N MET A 573 21.09 25.14 -15.89
CA MET A 573 22.33 25.11 -15.13
C MET A 573 22.94 23.70 -15.11
N LEU A 574 24.26 23.63 -15.35
CA LEU A 574 25.01 22.36 -15.32
C LEU A 574 26.21 22.50 -14.39
N HIS A 575 26.25 21.70 -13.35
CA HIS A 575 27.40 21.62 -12.47
C HIS A 575 28.47 20.74 -13.09
N LEU A 576 29.69 21.23 -13.09
CA LEU A 576 30.87 20.62 -13.69
C LEU A 576 31.95 20.40 -12.63
N ALA A 577 32.70 19.30 -12.73
CA ALA A 577 33.88 19.06 -11.87
C ALA A 577 35.06 18.51 -12.66
N ALA A 578 36.26 18.86 -12.19
CA ALA A 578 37.54 18.38 -12.68
C ALA A 578 38.33 17.71 -11.56
N LYS A 579 39.42 17.00 -11.92
CA LYS A 579 40.32 16.37 -10.95
C LYS A 579 41.18 17.35 -10.19
N SER A 580 41.46 18.51 -10.75
CA SER A 580 42.28 19.57 -10.17
C SER A 580 41.70 20.93 -10.48
N GLY A 581 41.90 21.89 -9.58
CA GLY A 581 41.45 23.27 -9.76
C GLY A 581 42.27 24.01 -10.81
N VAL A 582 41.66 25.04 -11.42
CA VAL A 582 42.26 25.92 -12.41
C VAL A 582 42.02 27.38 -12.07
N SER A 583 42.90 28.25 -12.52
CA SER A 583 42.73 29.69 -12.34
C SER A 583 42.69 30.39 -13.72
N PRO A 584 41.53 30.33 -14.39
CA PRO A 584 41.39 30.99 -15.68
C PRO A 584 41.40 32.51 -15.51
N LYS A 585 41.85 33.22 -16.56
CA LYS A 585 41.72 34.67 -16.59
C LYS A 585 40.34 35.07 -17.09
N ALA A 586 39.77 36.16 -16.56
CA ALA A 586 38.53 36.69 -17.04
C ALA A 586 38.66 37.08 -18.55
N GLY A 587 37.62 36.74 -19.32
CA GLY A 587 37.60 36.96 -20.77
C GLY A 587 38.26 35.85 -21.60
N ASN A 588 38.80 34.78 -20.98
CA ASN A 588 39.22 33.62 -21.73
C ASN A 588 38.00 32.80 -22.18
N GLU A 589 38.13 32.09 -23.28
CA GLU A 589 37.11 31.18 -23.77
C GLU A 589 37.39 29.74 -23.30
N ALA A 590 36.35 29.07 -22.85
CA ALA A 590 36.31 27.61 -22.63
C ALA A 590 35.75 26.96 -23.88
N THR A 591 36.03 25.70 -24.06
CA THR A 591 35.50 24.88 -25.15
C THR A 591 34.56 23.82 -24.56
N ALA A 592 33.27 23.94 -24.84
CA ALA A 592 32.30 22.91 -24.49
C ALA A 592 32.22 21.88 -25.59
N LYS A 593 32.42 20.59 -25.24
CA LYS A 593 32.22 19.43 -26.10
C LYS A 593 30.85 18.85 -25.84
N LEU A 594 30.04 18.74 -26.87
CA LEU A 594 28.70 18.21 -26.81
C LEU A 594 28.70 16.67 -26.95
N LYS A 595 27.65 16.00 -26.50
CA LYS A 595 27.44 14.55 -26.63
C LYS A 595 27.35 14.10 -28.08
N ASP A 596 26.98 14.99 -28.98
CA ASP A 596 26.94 14.74 -30.44
C ASP A 596 28.28 14.99 -31.15
N GLY A 597 29.34 15.32 -30.39
CA GLY A 597 30.68 15.55 -30.93
C GLY A 597 30.98 16.99 -31.37
N ARG A 598 29.97 17.91 -31.43
CA ARG A 598 30.21 19.32 -31.72
C ARG A 598 30.94 19.96 -30.56
N THR A 599 31.71 21.02 -30.89
CA THR A 599 32.38 21.89 -29.93
C THR A 599 31.87 23.31 -30.06
N LEU A 600 31.59 23.96 -28.92
CA LEU A 600 31.11 25.33 -28.86
C LEU A 600 32.02 26.15 -27.94
N PRO A 601 32.40 27.39 -28.32
CA PRO A 601 33.09 28.29 -27.44
C PRO A 601 32.12 28.80 -26.36
N VAL A 602 32.60 28.95 -25.13
CA VAL A 602 31.86 29.46 -23.98
C VAL A 602 32.70 30.50 -23.27
N GLN A 603 32.13 31.64 -22.97
CA GLN A 603 32.80 32.70 -22.21
C GLN A 603 33.01 32.30 -20.76
N ILE A 604 34.21 32.57 -20.23
CA ILE A 604 34.54 32.29 -18.82
C ILE A 604 34.27 33.55 -17.98
N GLU A 605 33.42 33.40 -16.99
CA GLU A 605 33.24 34.35 -15.91
C GLU A 605 34.10 33.90 -14.72
N ALA A 606 35.35 34.39 -14.67
CA ALA A 606 36.27 34.07 -13.62
C ALA A 606 36.00 34.93 -12.38
N GLU A 607 35.69 34.28 -11.28
CA GLU A 607 35.45 34.94 -9.99
C GLU A 607 36.70 34.85 -9.12
N ALA A 608 36.80 35.69 -8.08
CA ALA A 608 37.90 35.67 -7.13
C ALA A 608 38.01 34.27 -6.47
N ALA A 609 39.23 33.91 -6.07
CA ALA A 609 39.42 32.66 -5.35
C ALA A 609 38.55 32.61 -4.09
N ARG A 610 37.96 31.49 -3.84
CA ARG A 610 37.18 31.31 -2.61
C ARG A 610 38.04 31.48 -1.39
N PRO A 611 37.49 32.02 -0.29
CA PRO A 611 38.24 32.14 0.94
C PRO A 611 38.62 30.77 1.47
N THR A 612 39.89 30.53 1.66
CA THR A 612 40.39 29.28 2.23
C THR A 612 40.41 29.35 3.74
N LEU A 613 40.18 28.24 4.39
CA LEU A 613 40.28 28.13 5.83
C LEU A 613 41.02 26.85 6.21
N LYS A 614 41.97 26.97 7.16
CA LYS A 614 42.67 25.84 7.72
C LYS A 614 42.60 25.92 9.25
N LEU A 615 42.21 24.83 9.88
CA LEU A 615 42.25 24.72 11.34
C LEU A 615 43.69 24.43 11.80
N LEU A 616 44.29 25.35 12.52
CA LEU A 616 45.63 25.19 13.12
C LEU A 616 45.55 24.49 14.48
N SER A 617 44.61 24.89 15.31
CA SER A 617 44.38 24.23 16.60
C SER A 617 42.93 24.39 17.04
N MET A 618 42.50 23.43 17.81
CA MET A 618 41.20 23.40 18.46
C MET A 618 41.41 23.09 19.94
N LYS A 619 40.81 23.89 20.81
CA LYS A 619 40.84 23.65 22.25
C LYS A 619 39.43 23.78 22.79
N THR A 620 39.01 22.77 23.51
CA THR A 620 37.72 22.74 24.21
C THR A 620 37.94 22.98 25.70
N GLU A 621 37.14 23.86 26.28
CA GLU A 621 37.10 24.11 27.72
C GLU A 621 35.73 23.68 28.25
N ALA A 622 35.67 22.59 28.98
CA ALA A 622 34.45 22.17 29.63
C ALA A 622 34.06 23.17 30.73
N THR A 623 32.84 23.57 30.79
CA THR A 623 32.32 24.42 31.86
C THR A 623 31.89 23.51 33.01
N PRO A 624 32.61 23.55 34.20
CA PRO A 624 32.25 22.74 35.36
C PRO A 624 30.87 23.16 35.84
N GLN A 625 29.94 22.23 35.93
CA GLN A 625 28.63 22.47 36.54
C GLN A 625 28.72 22.21 38.05
N GLN A 626 28.27 23.19 38.84
CA GLN A 626 28.26 23.06 40.30
C GLN A 626 27.41 21.89 40.76
N GLY A 627 27.97 21.04 41.63
CA GLY A 627 27.20 19.89 42.18
C GLY A 627 27.18 18.64 41.28
N THR A 628 28.01 18.58 40.22
CA THR A 628 28.14 17.40 39.38
C THR A 628 29.59 16.91 39.31
N LEU A 629 29.74 15.60 39.12
CA LEU A 629 31.05 15.00 38.84
C LEU A 629 31.42 15.29 37.37
N PRO A 630 32.65 15.76 37.10
CA PRO A 630 33.07 16.10 35.76
C PRO A 630 33.17 14.83 34.87
N VAL A 631 32.50 14.84 33.73
CA VAL A 631 32.67 13.85 32.68
C VAL A 631 33.82 14.31 31.79
N THR A 632 34.90 13.52 31.73
CA THR A 632 36.07 13.83 30.91
C THR A 632 36.00 13.04 29.59
N LEU A 633 36.01 13.77 28.48
CA LEU A 633 36.09 13.21 27.12
C LEU A 633 37.55 12.80 26.84
N THR A 634 37.75 11.69 26.14
CA THR A 634 39.10 11.18 25.82
C THR A 634 39.47 11.35 24.35
N GLY A 635 38.48 11.54 23.48
CA GLY A 635 38.68 11.78 22.06
C GLY A 635 39.22 13.19 21.80
N LYS A 636 40.22 13.29 20.92
CA LYS A 636 40.83 14.60 20.58
C LYS A 636 39.87 15.52 19.79
N ASP A 637 38.90 14.95 19.10
CA ASP A 637 37.98 15.63 18.25
C ASP A 637 36.56 15.72 18.85
N GLU A 638 36.42 15.44 20.16
CA GLU A 638 35.15 15.55 20.86
C GLU A 638 34.99 16.97 21.43
N ILE A 639 33.82 17.55 21.16
CA ILE A 639 33.47 18.91 21.56
C ILE A 639 32.27 18.82 22.51
N PRO A 640 32.44 19.14 23.82
CA PRO A 640 31.30 19.14 24.72
C PRO A 640 30.35 20.28 24.40
N LEU A 641 29.02 20.00 24.29
CA LEU A 641 28.02 21.03 24.03
C LEU A 641 28.01 22.13 25.08
N GLN A 642 28.26 21.77 26.36
CA GLN A 642 28.29 22.69 27.50
C GLN A 642 29.69 23.28 27.74
N GLY A 643 30.54 23.35 26.75
CA GLY A 643 31.88 23.90 26.83
C GLY A 643 32.06 25.19 26.03
N LYS A 644 33.25 25.72 26.08
CA LYS A 644 33.73 26.75 25.16
C LYS A 644 34.68 26.13 24.14
N LEU A 645 34.49 26.47 22.88
CA LEU A 645 35.34 26.02 21.78
C LEU A 645 36.17 27.18 21.29
N ASN A 646 37.49 27.03 21.39
CA ASN A 646 38.47 27.99 20.90
C ASN A 646 39.17 27.39 19.68
N LEU A 647 39.09 28.09 18.56
CA LEU A 647 39.64 27.69 17.27
C LEU A 647 40.69 28.69 16.84
N VAL A 648 41.85 28.21 16.38
CA VAL A 648 42.81 29.05 15.67
C VAL A 648 42.73 28.70 14.19
N LEU A 649 42.32 29.67 13.40
CA LEU A 649 41.96 29.52 11.99
C LEU A 649 42.96 30.30 11.14
N GLN A 650 43.51 29.69 10.12
CA GLN A 650 44.41 30.31 9.15
C GLN A 650 43.78 30.41 7.77
N SER A 651 43.94 31.52 7.11
CA SER A 651 43.55 31.75 5.72
C SER A 651 44.78 31.95 4.84
N ALA A 652 44.74 31.44 3.61
CA ALA A 652 45.76 31.74 2.59
C ALA A 652 45.72 33.17 2.10
N GLN A 653 44.51 33.77 2.07
CA GLN A 653 44.28 35.15 1.76
C GLN A 653 44.17 35.97 3.07
N PRO A 654 44.60 37.27 3.10
CA PRO A 654 44.34 38.10 4.26
C PRO A 654 42.84 38.12 4.62
N PHE A 655 42.51 38.08 5.88
CA PHE A 655 41.14 38.21 6.33
C PHE A 655 40.62 39.62 6.10
N ASP A 656 39.46 39.73 5.43
CA ASP A 656 38.70 40.99 5.36
C ASP A 656 37.86 41.18 6.62
N HIS A 657 37.77 42.39 7.16
CA HIS A 657 36.91 42.71 8.30
C HIS A 657 35.42 42.43 8.10
N ALA A 658 34.94 42.42 6.83
CA ALA A 658 33.58 42.01 6.47
C ALA A 658 33.40 40.53 6.25
N GLN A 659 34.51 39.76 6.27
CA GLN A 659 34.48 38.31 6.13
C GLN A 659 33.89 37.66 7.38
N ARG A 660 33.18 36.53 7.20
CA ARG A 660 32.52 35.79 8.27
C ARG A 660 33.06 34.38 8.32
N VAL A 661 33.00 33.80 9.51
CA VAL A 661 33.28 32.38 9.72
C VAL A 661 31.98 31.71 10.09
N GLN A 662 31.57 30.76 9.29
CA GLN A 662 30.34 29.96 9.48
C GLN A 662 30.70 28.60 10.09
N VAL A 663 30.06 28.25 11.21
CA VAL A 663 30.16 26.94 11.84
C VAL A 663 28.81 26.24 11.74
N ALA A 664 28.80 25.00 11.27
CA ALA A 664 27.56 24.26 11.02
C ALA A 664 27.65 22.79 11.42
N THR A 665 26.51 22.18 11.68
CA THR A 665 26.41 20.74 11.78
C THR A 665 26.40 20.11 10.39
N VAL A 666 27.11 18.98 10.20
CA VAL A 666 27.15 18.27 8.91
C VAL A 666 25.78 17.80 8.46
N SER A 667 24.88 17.52 9.40
CA SER A 667 23.48 17.14 9.14
C SER A 667 22.61 18.29 8.57
N GLY A 668 23.16 19.50 8.44
CA GLY A 668 22.55 20.61 7.70
C GLY A 668 21.43 21.38 8.41
N GLY A 669 21.15 21.07 9.69
CA GLY A 669 20.01 21.67 10.39
C GLY A 669 20.28 23.04 11.02
N THR A 670 21.50 23.28 11.49
CA THR A 670 21.85 24.50 12.26
C THR A 670 23.23 25.01 11.90
N HIS A 671 23.34 26.33 11.75
CA HIS A 671 24.62 27.00 11.58
C HIS A 671 24.66 28.30 12.38
N THR A 672 25.83 28.75 12.71
CA THR A 672 26.10 30.06 13.34
C THR A 672 27.17 30.79 12.55
N GLU A 673 27.10 32.09 12.53
CA GLU A 673 28.08 32.97 11.86
C GLU A 673 28.83 33.81 12.88
N LEU A 674 30.15 33.83 12.79
CA LEU A 674 31.04 34.65 13.58
C LEU A 674 31.60 35.79 12.69
N SER A 675 31.57 37.00 13.16
CA SER A 675 32.10 38.18 12.46
C SER A 675 33.08 38.97 13.32
N PHE A 676 33.98 39.71 12.70
CA PHE A 676 34.91 40.59 13.40
C PHE A 676 34.21 41.77 14.09
N ALA A 677 33.02 42.13 13.69
CA ALA A 677 32.20 43.14 14.33
C ALA A 677 31.51 42.70 15.64
N GLY A 678 31.71 41.43 16.05
CA GLY A 678 31.04 40.81 17.16
C GLY A 678 29.75 40.08 16.75
N ASN A 679 29.38 39.06 17.51
CA ASN A 679 28.20 38.29 17.23
C ASN A 679 27.33 38.18 18.49
N ALA A 680 26.01 38.37 18.29
CA ALA A 680 25.01 38.21 19.33
C ALA A 680 24.74 36.73 19.75
N THR A 681 25.16 35.74 18.95
CA THR A 681 24.77 34.32 19.08
C THR A 681 25.81 33.41 19.77
N GLY A 682 26.58 33.95 20.70
CA GLY A 682 27.41 33.09 21.57
C GLY A 682 28.83 32.80 21.08
N GLY A 683 29.37 33.61 20.16
CA GLY A 683 30.75 33.44 19.71
C GLY A 683 31.40 34.76 19.37
N THR A 684 32.75 34.77 19.29
CA THR A 684 33.55 35.91 18.89
C THR A 684 34.58 35.47 17.85
N LEU A 685 34.92 36.39 16.95
CA LEU A 685 36.00 36.22 15.99
C LEU A 685 36.95 37.40 16.13
N THR A 686 38.23 37.13 16.34
CA THR A 686 39.24 38.15 16.56
C THR A 686 40.46 37.87 15.69
N LEU A 687 40.97 38.88 14.98
CA LEU A 687 42.19 38.75 14.21
C LEU A 687 43.38 38.71 15.18
N GLN A 688 44.25 37.71 15.01
CA GLN A 688 45.56 37.65 15.65
C GLN A 688 46.61 38.33 14.75
N ASP A 689 46.52 38.08 13.42
CA ASP A 689 47.29 38.70 12.38
C ASP A 689 46.48 38.66 11.07
N GLU A 690 47.01 39.19 9.97
CA GLU A 690 46.31 39.29 8.67
C GLU A 690 45.81 37.92 8.15
N HIS A 691 46.49 36.80 8.53
CA HIS A 691 46.19 35.47 8.03
C HIS A 691 45.66 34.56 9.11
N THR A 692 45.66 34.99 10.37
CA THR A 692 45.29 34.16 11.50
C THR A 692 44.18 34.80 12.33
N ALA A 693 43.09 34.06 12.55
CA ALA A 693 41.99 34.50 13.37
C ALA A 693 41.71 33.51 14.50
N ILE A 694 41.31 34.03 15.65
CA ILE A 694 40.88 33.22 16.81
C ILE A 694 39.36 33.35 16.89
N ALA A 695 38.70 32.19 16.79
CA ALA A 695 37.23 32.07 16.97
C ALA A 695 36.96 31.42 18.32
N THR A 696 36.11 32.07 19.10
CA THR A 696 35.59 31.48 20.35
C THR A 696 34.09 31.26 20.20
N LEU A 697 33.65 30.07 20.51
CA LEU A 697 32.24 29.69 20.35
C LEU A 697 31.74 29.00 21.63
N ASP A 698 30.56 29.35 22.07
CA ASP A 698 29.74 28.60 23.03
C ASP A 698 28.74 27.74 22.25
N PRO A 699 29.01 26.45 22.08
CA PRO A 699 28.19 25.59 21.22
C PRO A 699 26.74 25.50 21.68
N GLN A 700 26.47 25.53 22.97
CA GLN A 700 25.13 25.47 23.53
C GLN A 700 24.30 26.70 23.16
N LYS A 701 24.92 27.88 23.21
CA LYS A 701 24.24 29.13 22.80
C LYS A 701 24.08 29.23 21.30
N ALA A 702 25.04 28.67 20.55
CA ALA A 702 25.04 28.77 19.09
C ALA A 702 24.06 27.77 18.43
N PHE A 703 23.95 26.56 18.95
CA PHE A 703 23.19 25.47 18.30
C PHE A 703 21.99 24.96 19.12
N GLY A 704 21.88 25.44 20.40
CA GLY A 704 20.79 24.99 21.30
C GLY A 704 21.12 23.71 22.06
N ASP A 705 20.28 23.43 23.08
CA ASP A 705 20.51 22.33 24.08
C ASP A 705 20.44 20.92 23.50
N SER A 706 19.85 20.76 22.31
CA SER A 706 19.64 19.47 21.67
C SER A 706 20.66 19.16 20.58
N ALA A 707 21.57 20.06 20.26
CA ALA A 707 22.52 19.89 19.17
C ALA A 707 23.59 18.82 19.48
N PHE A 708 23.89 18.01 18.50
CA PHE A 708 24.95 16.97 18.54
C PHE A 708 25.39 16.58 17.13
N GLY A 709 26.47 15.85 17.02
CA GLY A 709 27.00 15.30 15.78
C GLY A 709 28.18 16.09 15.21
N LYS A 710 28.60 15.74 13.98
CA LYS A 710 29.82 16.31 13.39
C LYS A 710 29.64 17.78 13.07
N LEU A 711 30.63 18.59 13.48
CA LEU A 711 30.76 20.02 13.17
C LEU A 711 31.77 20.25 12.07
N GLN A 712 31.54 21.31 11.32
CA GLN A 712 32.41 21.83 10.26
C GLN A 712 32.43 23.35 10.27
N VAL A 713 33.51 23.91 9.77
CA VAL A 713 33.71 25.37 9.69
C VAL A 713 34.12 25.78 8.28
N ARG A 714 33.67 26.93 7.84
CA ARG A 714 34.13 27.56 6.59
C ARG A 714 34.23 29.07 6.74
N SER A 715 35.02 29.66 5.88
CA SER A 715 35.00 31.09 5.69
C SER A 715 33.98 31.51 4.65
N VAL A 716 33.40 32.67 4.82
CA VAL A 716 32.48 33.29 3.85
C VAL A 716 33.01 34.70 3.57
N ALA A 717 33.30 34.95 2.31
CA ALA A 717 33.82 36.28 1.88
C ALA A 717 32.81 37.40 2.11
N ALA A 718 33.26 38.64 2.00
CA ALA A 718 32.41 39.84 2.18
C ALA A 718 31.21 39.88 1.19
N ASP A 719 31.39 39.36 -0.02
CA ASP A 719 30.35 39.24 -1.06
C ASP A 719 29.37 38.05 -0.84
N GLY A 720 29.59 37.28 0.19
CA GLY A 720 28.78 36.09 0.49
C GLY A 720 29.32 34.79 -0.10
N THR A 721 30.43 34.81 -0.86
CA THR A 721 31.02 33.60 -1.45
C THR A 721 31.53 32.68 -0.36
N PRO A 722 31.04 31.44 -0.25
CA PRO A 722 31.48 30.50 0.76
C PRO A 722 32.75 29.78 0.32
N GLY A 723 33.68 29.59 1.26
CA GLY A 723 34.80 28.66 1.15
C GLY A 723 34.39 27.21 1.40
N ASP A 724 35.37 26.32 1.30
CA ASP A 724 35.14 24.88 1.56
C ASP A 724 35.01 24.61 3.06
N TRP A 725 34.20 23.58 3.36
CA TRP A 725 34.02 23.12 4.72
C TRP A 725 35.26 22.37 5.25
N VAL A 726 35.72 22.76 6.41
CA VAL A 726 36.78 22.10 7.15
C VAL A 726 36.17 21.38 8.37
N PRO A 727 36.36 20.09 8.52
CA PRO A 727 35.85 19.36 9.67
C PRO A 727 36.47 19.87 10.97
N LEU A 728 35.68 20.00 12.03
CA LEU A 728 36.12 20.37 13.37
C LEU A 728 36.20 19.15 14.27
N GLY A 729 35.13 18.49 14.53
CA GLY A 729 35.00 17.39 15.45
C GLY A 729 33.56 16.96 15.67
N THR A 730 33.31 16.18 16.69
CA THR A 730 31.98 15.70 17.04
C THR A 730 31.46 16.44 18.28
N LEU A 731 30.35 17.16 18.11
CA LEU A 731 29.63 17.79 19.21
C LEU A 731 28.86 16.73 19.99
N VAL A 732 29.18 16.67 21.32
CA VAL A 732 28.58 15.65 22.19
C VAL A 732 27.87 16.30 23.36
N ARG A 733 26.71 15.79 23.70
CA ARG A 733 25.96 16.19 24.89
C ARG A 733 26.43 15.37 26.09
N LEU A 734 26.68 16.00 27.19
CA LEU A 734 27.15 15.32 28.39
C LEU A 734 26.01 15.03 29.37
N PRO A 735 25.96 13.83 29.99
CA PRO A 735 25.10 13.58 31.12
C PRO A 735 25.56 14.40 32.35
N GLN A 736 24.63 14.75 33.23
CA GLN A 736 24.94 15.44 34.49
C GLN A 736 24.91 14.41 35.61
N ILE A 737 26.10 13.97 36.04
CA ILE A 737 26.23 12.96 37.08
C ILE A 737 26.44 13.69 38.41
N SER A 738 25.48 13.61 39.31
CA SER A 738 25.52 14.29 40.61
C SER A 738 26.25 13.47 41.70
N ALA A 739 26.10 12.16 41.68
CA ALA A 739 26.76 11.26 42.63
C ALA A 739 26.91 9.85 42.01
N VAL A 740 27.92 9.16 42.47
CA VAL A 740 28.08 7.73 42.25
C VAL A 740 28.30 7.07 43.58
N GLN A 741 27.41 6.22 44.01
CA GLN A 741 27.47 5.50 45.27
C GLN A 741 27.76 4.03 45.04
N CYS A 742 28.89 3.53 45.48
CA CYS A 742 29.26 2.13 45.28
C CYS A 742 29.05 1.37 46.61
N VAL A 743 28.35 0.27 46.54
CA VAL A 743 28.12 -0.61 47.71
C VAL A 743 29.15 -1.72 47.64
N SER A 744 30.08 -1.77 48.59
CA SER A 744 30.92 -2.94 48.80
C SER A 744 30.11 -4.07 49.44
N PRO A 745 30.30 -5.35 49.03
CA PRO A 745 29.63 -6.44 49.70
C PRO A 745 30.01 -6.41 51.18
N ALA A 746 29.01 -6.19 52.06
CA ALA A 746 29.19 -6.26 53.50
C ALA A 746 29.65 -7.68 53.82
N THR A 747 30.88 -7.78 54.37
CA THR A 747 31.32 -8.99 55.06
C THR A 747 30.35 -9.21 56.22
N ALA A 748 29.50 -10.21 56.09
CA ALA A 748 28.59 -10.67 57.12
C ALA A 748 29.46 -11.25 58.28
N SER A 749 29.89 -10.36 59.20
CA SER A 749 30.46 -10.77 60.49
C SER A 749 29.32 -10.91 61.46
N GLY A 750 28.83 -12.13 61.69
CA GLY A 750 27.81 -12.41 62.66
C GLY A 750 27.12 -13.75 62.46
N ALA A 751 27.87 -14.83 62.25
CA ALA A 751 27.29 -16.17 62.31
C ALA A 751 27.81 -16.86 63.59
N ALA A 752 26.88 -17.25 64.46
CA ALA A 752 27.13 -18.14 65.58
C ALA A 752 27.58 -19.52 65.06
N PRO A 753 28.45 -20.25 65.79
CA PRO A 753 29.02 -21.47 65.26
C PRO A 753 27.98 -22.62 65.26
N GLY A 754 27.66 -23.18 64.08
CA GLY A 754 26.98 -24.44 64.02
C GLY A 754 25.96 -24.67 62.88
N GLN A 755 26.01 -23.97 61.74
CA GLN A 755 25.15 -24.31 60.60
C GLN A 755 25.86 -24.21 59.27
N PRO A 756 25.82 -25.25 58.39
CA PRO A 756 26.47 -25.17 57.09
C PRO A 756 25.79 -24.17 56.18
N ALA A 757 26.57 -23.20 55.71
CA ALA A 757 26.12 -22.18 54.78
C ALA A 757 25.81 -22.80 53.40
N ALA A 758 24.63 -22.51 52.87
CA ALA A 758 24.32 -22.73 51.47
C ALA A 758 25.15 -21.80 50.57
N PRO A 759 25.59 -22.21 49.37
CA PRO A 759 26.37 -21.38 48.47
C PRO A 759 25.51 -20.26 47.90
N GLY A 760 25.55 -19.10 48.55
CA GLY A 760 24.99 -17.86 48.06
C GLY A 760 25.96 -17.23 47.06
N ALA A 761 25.51 -17.00 45.84
CA ALA A 761 26.24 -16.26 44.81
C ALA A 761 26.69 -14.89 45.40
N ALA A 762 28.00 -14.67 45.44
CA ALA A 762 28.60 -13.38 45.79
C ALA A 762 28.06 -12.34 44.74
N THR A 763 27.20 -11.47 45.17
CA THR A 763 26.77 -10.32 44.37
C THR A 763 27.98 -9.46 44.09
N ALA A 764 28.36 -9.30 42.82
CA ALA A 764 29.43 -8.40 42.41
C ALA A 764 29.18 -6.97 42.93
N PRO A 765 30.20 -6.22 43.32
CA PRO A 765 30.03 -4.86 43.81
C PRO A 765 29.44 -3.99 42.69
N ASN A 766 28.35 -3.30 43.01
CA ASN A 766 27.65 -2.43 42.07
C ASN A 766 27.68 -0.97 42.56
N CYS A 767 27.69 -0.05 41.61
CA CYS A 767 27.55 1.38 41.86
C CYS A 767 26.21 1.88 41.32
N THR A 768 25.56 2.78 42.06
CA THR A 768 24.39 3.52 41.55
C THR A 768 24.85 4.92 41.14
N VAL A 769 24.73 5.20 39.85
CA VAL A 769 24.97 6.51 39.23
C VAL A 769 23.70 7.33 39.36
N GLN A 770 23.75 8.49 39.98
CA GLN A 770 22.66 9.44 40.13
C GLN A 770 22.93 10.67 39.28
N GLY A 771 21.91 11.18 38.57
CA GLY A 771 22.10 12.34 37.73
C GLY A 771 20.88 12.66 36.86
N SER A 772 21.09 13.61 35.98
CA SER A 772 20.09 13.94 34.96
C SER A 772 20.65 13.70 33.54
N LYS A 773 19.80 13.58 32.56
CA LYS A 773 20.17 13.28 31.14
C LYS A 773 20.99 11.99 31.00
N LEU A 774 20.80 10.99 31.88
CA LEU A 774 21.49 9.70 31.79
C LEU A 774 21.17 8.93 30.49
N PHE A 775 20.07 9.27 29.83
CA PHE A 775 19.71 8.74 28.49
C PHE A 775 20.75 9.07 27.40
N LEU A 776 21.65 10.04 27.62
CA LEU A 776 22.76 10.37 26.72
C LEU A 776 23.87 9.32 26.75
N VAL A 777 23.91 8.50 27.79
CA VAL A 777 24.86 7.40 27.91
C VAL A 777 24.32 6.18 27.18
N GLN A 778 25.17 5.53 26.39
CA GLN A 778 24.87 4.26 25.77
C GLN A 778 25.13 3.11 26.75
N ALA A 779 26.28 3.14 27.38
CA ALA A 779 26.68 2.12 28.35
C ALA A 779 27.69 2.66 29.38
N PHE A 780 27.65 2.10 30.58
CA PHE A 780 28.65 2.27 31.61
C PHE A 780 29.51 1.01 31.71
N SER A 781 30.79 1.14 32.09
CA SER A 781 31.68 0.02 32.29
C SER A 781 32.63 0.26 33.47
N ALA A 782 32.94 -0.83 34.19
CA ALA A 782 33.95 -0.87 35.24
C ALA A 782 35.37 -0.84 34.67
N THR A 783 35.56 -1.17 33.41
CA THR A 783 36.87 -1.30 32.75
C THR A 783 36.86 -0.56 31.41
N GLN A 784 38.06 -0.11 30.98
CA GLN A 784 38.20 0.65 29.73
C GLN A 784 37.93 -0.18 28.48
N ASP A 785 38.06 -1.48 28.52
CA ASP A 785 37.84 -2.40 27.40
C ASP A 785 36.35 -2.73 27.14
N PHE A 786 35.47 -2.26 28.01
CA PHE A 786 34.03 -2.54 27.93
C PHE A 786 33.68 -4.04 27.82
N SER A 787 34.45 -4.89 28.52
CA SER A 787 34.26 -6.36 28.47
C SER A 787 32.91 -6.82 29.05
N LYS A 788 32.35 -6.05 30.02
CA LYS A 788 31.03 -6.30 30.62
C LYS A 788 30.28 -4.98 30.83
N PRO A 789 29.80 -4.31 29.80
CA PRO A 789 29.10 -3.04 29.94
C PRO A 789 27.71 -3.21 30.52
N ALA A 790 27.27 -2.23 31.31
CA ALA A 790 25.88 -2.05 31.68
C ALA A 790 25.24 -1.08 30.67
N GLU A 791 24.40 -1.61 29.77
CA GLU A 791 23.77 -0.82 28.75
C GLU A 791 22.57 -0.04 29.28
N VAL A 792 22.51 1.25 28.96
CA VAL A 792 21.36 2.11 29.28
C VAL A 792 20.30 1.90 28.23
N PRO A 793 19.06 1.48 28.57
CA PRO A 793 18.00 1.24 27.60
C PRO A 793 17.66 2.49 26.77
N THR A 794 17.18 2.28 25.56
CA THR A 794 16.65 3.37 24.73
C THR A 794 15.37 3.92 25.39
N GLY A 795 15.27 5.26 25.52
CA GLY A 795 14.12 5.88 26.18
C GLY A 795 14.23 5.92 27.71
N PHE A 796 15.43 5.67 28.27
CA PHE A 796 15.69 5.76 29.71
C PHE A 796 15.39 7.16 30.25
N SER A 797 14.56 7.27 31.27
CA SER A 797 14.12 8.54 31.85
C SER A 797 14.42 8.70 33.34
N ASP A 798 14.93 7.64 34.01
CA ASP A 798 15.15 7.65 35.43
C ASP A 798 16.39 8.49 35.80
N ALA A 799 16.38 9.02 37.02
CA ALA A 799 17.47 9.81 37.57
C ALA A 799 18.61 8.98 38.18
N SER A 800 18.51 7.64 38.15
CA SER A 800 19.55 6.74 38.69
C SER A 800 19.67 5.49 37.81
N PHE A 801 20.93 5.02 37.67
CA PHE A 801 21.26 3.82 36.91
C PHE A 801 22.27 2.97 37.66
N THR A 802 22.09 1.65 37.68
CA THR A 802 23.00 0.72 38.36
C THR A 802 24.04 0.15 37.39
N THR A 803 25.29 0.24 37.73
CA THR A 803 26.42 -0.22 36.93
C THR A 803 27.39 -1.04 37.79
N PRO A 804 28.18 -1.97 37.21
CA PRO A 804 29.27 -2.63 37.96
C PRO A 804 30.26 -1.61 38.55
N ALA A 805 30.75 -1.88 39.75
CA ALA A 805 31.75 -1.03 40.40
C ALA A 805 33.11 -1.12 39.66
N PRO A 806 33.88 -0.01 39.59
CA PRO A 806 35.21 -0.02 38.95
C PRO A 806 36.12 -1.08 39.56
N ALA A 807 36.77 -1.86 38.70
CA ALA A 807 37.70 -2.91 39.09
C ALA A 807 39.11 -2.31 39.37
N GLY A 808 39.40 -1.96 40.63
CA GLY A 808 40.77 -1.56 41.03
C GLY A 808 41.13 -0.08 40.83
N GLY A 809 40.19 0.83 40.72
CA GLY A 809 40.42 2.27 40.57
C GLY A 809 39.17 3.13 40.82
N ASN A 810 39.34 4.46 40.90
CA ASN A 810 38.27 5.44 41.12
C ASN A 810 37.75 6.04 39.80
N THR A 811 37.74 5.25 38.72
CA THR A 811 37.30 5.74 37.40
C THR A 811 36.21 4.86 36.83
N LEU A 812 35.06 5.47 36.53
CA LEU A 812 33.97 4.84 35.80
C LEU A 812 34.04 5.26 34.32
N TYR A 813 33.95 4.28 33.44
CA TYR A 813 33.98 4.48 31.99
C TYR A 813 32.57 4.52 31.43
N LEU A 814 32.33 5.37 30.44
CA LEU A 814 31.06 5.48 29.79
C LEU A 814 31.22 5.73 28.29
N LYS A 815 30.29 5.24 27.49
CA LYS A 815 30.11 5.56 26.08
C LYS A 815 28.90 6.47 25.89
N LEU A 816 29.12 7.56 25.16
CA LEU A 816 28.02 8.49 24.84
C LEU A 816 27.28 8.04 23.57
N ARG A 817 25.96 8.21 23.52
CA ARG A 817 25.20 7.91 22.32
C ARG A 817 25.52 8.83 21.14
N ASP A 818 25.94 10.05 21.43
CA ASP A 818 26.32 11.04 20.42
C ASP A 818 27.68 10.71 19.76
N ASP A 819 28.54 9.96 20.45
CA ASP A 819 29.81 9.43 19.92
C ASP A 819 30.17 8.09 20.60
N PRO A 820 29.61 6.98 20.14
CA PRO A 820 29.83 5.66 20.71
C PRO A 820 31.24 5.08 20.45
N ALA A 821 32.00 5.70 19.56
CA ALA A 821 33.35 5.25 19.22
C ALA A 821 34.37 5.59 20.31
N ASN A 822 34.17 6.69 21.02
CA ASN A 822 35.04 7.18 22.05
C ASN A 822 34.56 6.83 23.47
N ILE A 823 35.47 6.80 24.42
CA ILE A 823 35.18 6.47 25.80
C ILE A 823 35.34 7.75 26.64
N ALA A 824 34.31 8.09 27.37
CA ALA A 824 34.42 9.15 28.39
C ALA A 824 34.63 8.54 29.77
N THR A 825 35.14 9.34 30.70
CA THR A 825 35.48 8.92 32.06
C THR A 825 34.90 9.84 33.12
N VAL A 826 34.54 9.26 34.25
CA VAL A 826 34.16 9.99 35.47
C VAL A 826 35.03 9.51 36.61
N LYS A 827 35.72 10.45 37.23
CA LYS A 827 36.50 10.16 38.45
C LYS A 827 35.57 10.19 39.64
N LEU A 828 35.59 9.11 40.41
CA LEU A 828 34.83 9.01 41.65
C LEU A 828 35.63 9.69 42.79
N PRO A 829 34.93 10.34 43.75
CA PRO A 829 35.61 10.87 44.93
C PRO A 829 36.23 9.73 45.70
N GLU A 830 37.43 9.97 46.20
CA GLU A 830 38.14 9.01 47.08
C GLU A 830 37.29 8.77 48.34
N PRO A 831 37.07 7.51 48.75
CA PRO A 831 36.35 7.25 50.00
C PRO A 831 37.13 7.91 51.16
N PRO A 832 36.45 8.56 52.09
CA PRO A 832 37.10 9.15 53.26
C PRO A 832 37.91 8.07 53.98
N PRO A 833 39.12 8.37 54.42
CA PRO A 833 39.95 7.41 55.18
C PRO A 833 39.18 6.89 56.39
N PRO A 834 39.26 5.58 56.70
CA PRO A 834 38.58 5.00 57.83
C PRO A 834 38.92 5.76 59.10
N PRO A 835 37.96 6.04 60.03
CA PRO A 835 38.19 6.76 61.24
C PRO A 835 39.23 5.98 62.10
N ILE A 836 40.33 6.63 62.40
CA ILE A 836 41.32 6.11 63.30
C ILE A 836 40.72 5.95 64.70
N SER A 837 40.58 4.71 65.15
CA SER A 837 40.12 4.38 66.49
C SER A 837 41.08 5.03 67.53
N ALA A 838 40.70 6.11 68.19
CA ALA A 838 41.40 6.67 69.34
C ALA A 838 40.86 6.04 70.61
N ALA A 839 41.78 5.44 71.31
CA ALA A 839 41.59 4.83 72.64
C ALA A 839 41.13 5.82 73.69
N ALA A 840 40.37 5.29 74.62
CA ALA A 840 39.74 5.98 75.79
C ALA A 840 40.63 6.62 76.83
N ALA A 841 40.18 7.70 77.37
CA ALA A 841 39.99 8.07 78.81
C ALA A 841 40.42 9.50 79.17
N PRO A 842 40.05 10.13 80.34
CA PRO A 842 38.73 10.10 81.01
C PRO A 842 38.16 11.48 81.39
N THR A 843 36.89 11.49 81.72
CA THR A 843 36.11 12.42 82.57
C THR A 843 36.69 13.71 83.13
N ALA A 844 36.03 14.86 82.96
CA ALA A 844 35.63 15.76 84.03
C ALA A 844 34.63 16.87 83.59
N ALA A 845 33.44 16.82 84.30
CA ALA A 845 32.67 17.94 84.83
C ALA A 845 32.10 19.09 83.96
N THR A 846 30.80 19.12 83.94
CA THR A 846 29.82 20.19 83.76
C THR A 846 30.16 21.52 84.42
N PRO A 847 29.75 22.72 83.95
CA PRO A 847 28.38 23.22 84.26
C PRO A 847 27.62 23.91 83.09
N ALA A 848 26.29 23.91 83.28
CA ALA A 848 25.25 24.61 82.53
C ALA A 848 25.03 26.03 83.06
N PRO A 849 24.00 26.78 82.67
CA PRO A 849 23.84 27.61 81.44
C PRO A 849 23.60 29.12 81.90
N PRO A 850 23.22 30.03 81.03
CA PRO A 850 21.89 30.54 81.01
C PRO A 850 21.40 31.01 79.61
N SER A 851 20.23 30.68 79.17
CA SER A 851 18.94 31.35 79.10
C SER A 851 18.82 32.75 78.45
N THR A 852 17.87 32.91 77.64
CA THR A 852 17.10 34.09 77.14
C THR A 852 17.70 34.75 75.87
N ALA A 853 16.90 35.03 74.80
CA ALA A 853 15.54 35.54 74.62
C ALA A 853 15.00 35.36 73.20
N ALA A 854 13.80 35.04 73.09
CA ALA A 854 12.60 35.45 72.34
C ALA A 854 12.75 36.20 70.99
N ALA A 855 12.22 35.64 70.02
CA ALA A 855 11.27 36.06 68.94
C ALA A 855 11.42 37.45 68.26
N PRO A 856 10.86 37.76 67.11
CA PRO A 856 9.62 37.21 66.48
C PRO A 856 9.69 36.88 64.99
N SER A 857 8.70 36.11 64.56
CA SER A 857 8.27 35.98 63.20
C SER A 857 7.67 37.29 62.63
N PRO A 858 7.75 37.54 61.38
CA PRO A 858 6.53 37.96 60.69
C PRO A 858 6.26 37.37 59.33
N VAL A 859 5.01 36.99 59.17
CA VAL A 859 4.04 37.39 58.17
C VAL A 859 4.31 36.90 56.72
N GLN A 860 3.48 35.95 56.37
CA GLN A 860 3.05 35.57 55.02
C GLN A 860 2.20 36.67 54.39
N PRO A 861 2.25 36.94 53.10
CA PRO A 861 1.10 37.49 52.39
C PRO A 861 0.51 36.51 51.42
N THR A 862 -0.80 36.49 51.47
CA THR A 862 -1.84 35.83 50.70
C THR A 862 -1.81 36.16 49.22
N PRO A 863 -2.30 35.24 48.36
CA PRO A 863 -2.43 35.49 46.91
C PRO A 863 -3.67 36.25 46.54
N PRO A 864 -3.68 37.05 45.47
CA PRO A 864 -4.88 37.71 44.98
C PRO A 864 -5.73 36.86 44.08
N ALA A 865 -7.03 37.11 44.16
CA ALA A 865 -8.12 36.40 43.47
C ALA A 865 -8.24 36.72 41.98
N PRO A 866 -9.01 35.93 41.21
CA PRO A 866 -9.09 36.02 39.76
C PRO A 866 -10.10 37.07 39.29
N ALA A 867 -9.83 37.79 38.21
CA ALA A 867 -10.72 38.67 37.49
C ALA A 867 -11.34 38.01 36.23
N PRO A 868 -12.44 38.52 35.68
CA PRO A 868 -13.52 37.70 35.12
C PRO A 868 -13.43 37.45 33.61
N SER A 869 -14.15 36.40 33.21
CA SER A 869 -14.53 35.98 31.85
C SER A 869 -15.00 37.14 30.97
N ALA A 870 -14.50 37.19 29.76
CA ALA A 870 -15.11 37.89 28.65
C ALA A 870 -15.56 36.90 27.57
N ALA A 871 -16.71 37.17 27.03
CA ALA A 871 -17.59 36.36 26.25
C ALA A 871 -17.06 35.89 24.87
N THR A 872 -17.50 34.73 24.50
CA THR A 872 -17.64 34.11 23.20
C THR A 872 -18.02 35.09 22.05
N ALA A 873 -17.30 35.00 20.96
CA ALA A 873 -17.81 35.38 19.64
C ALA A 873 -17.56 34.22 18.68
N SER A 874 -18.63 33.66 18.14
CA SER A 874 -18.65 32.69 17.05
C SER A 874 -18.18 33.31 15.74
N PRO A 875 -17.49 32.58 14.86
CA PRO A 875 -17.20 33.05 13.51
C PRO A 875 -18.35 32.73 12.55
N SER A 876 -18.66 33.73 11.74
CA SER A 876 -19.63 33.76 10.68
C SER A 876 -19.29 32.82 9.52
N ALA A 877 -20.33 32.29 8.87
CA ALA A 877 -20.32 31.53 7.65
C ALA A 877 -19.85 32.35 6.42
N PRO A 878 -19.25 31.71 5.41
CA PRO A 878 -18.90 32.38 4.15
C PRO A 878 -20.09 32.53 3.20
N PRO A 879 -20.07 33.54 2.31
CA PRO A 879 -21.17 33.85 1.40
C PRO A 879 -21.21 32.92 0.17
N PRO A 880 -22.35 32.81 -0.50
CA PRO A 880 -22.53 31.89 -1.63
C PRO A 880 -21.90 32.41 -2.92
N SER A 881 -21.35 31.46 -3.66
CA SER A 881 -20.77 31.61 -5.00
C SER A 881 -21.84 31.96 -6.04
N VAL A 882 -21.61 33.02 -6.78
CA VAL A 882 -22.38 33.49 -7.93
C VAL A 882 -21.94 32.69 -9.16
N ALA A 883 -22.88 32.08 -9.86
CA ALA A 883 -22.69 31.47 -11.18
C ALA A 883 -22.54 32.55 -12.27
N PRO A 884 -21.69 32.36 -13.29
CA PRO A 884 -21.69 33.23 -14.44
C PRO A 884 -22.73 32.80 -15.48
N GLN A 885 -23.53 33.78 -15.88
CA GLN A 885 -24.41 33.70 -17.05
C GLN A 885 -23.61 33.72 -18.35
N GLN A 886 -24.17 32.99 -19.31
CA GLN A 886 -23.79 32.89 -20.73
C GLN A 886 -23.71 34.26 -21.41
N ARG A 887 -22.72 34.43 -22.24
CA ARG A 887 -22.84 34.91 -23.63
C ARG A 887 -21.85 34.17 -24.51
#